data_d3940d51a21cd01d8660cf2fc869265e
#
_entry.id   d3940d51a21cd01d8660cf2fc869265e
#
_cell.length_a   1.000
_cell.length_b   1.000
_cell.length_c   1.000
_cell.angle_alpha   90.00
_cell.angle_beta   90.00
_cell.angle_gamma   90.00
#
_symmetry.space_group_name_H-M   'P 1'
#
loop_
_entity.id
_entity.type
_entity.pdbx_description
1 polymer ?
#
loop_
_entity_poly.entity_id
_entity_poly.type
_entity_poly.pdbx_seq_one_letter_code
_entity_poly.pdbx_strand_id
1 'polypeptide(L)'
;MTELYPVDSNTRSRALVDADRYEAMYRESVGDNEAFWATQAQRVDWIKPFTKVKDVSFAKDDLHIRWYYDGTLNACYNCVDRHLESKADDVAIIWEGDDPSRDLKITYRELHQRVCKFANSLKALGAKKGDRITIYMPMIPEAAIAMLACARIGAVHSVVFGGFSPDALAGRIHDCESNIVITADEGVRGGKSVPLKANVDAAADNPNVSTLDRVLIVRNTGTDIHWHDGRDAWLHEVEAEVDADCPCEEMGAEDPLFILYTSGSTGKPKGVLHTTAGYLVYAAMTHEIVFDYHPGDVYWCTADVGWVTGHSYIVYGPLANGAITLMFEGVPNYPTSSRFWEICDKHQVNICYTAPTAIRALMREGDEPVKRTSRKSLRLLGTVGEPINPEAWEWYYRVVGNERCPIVDTWWQTETGGILISPLPGATALKPGSATMPLFGVQPALVDGDGNFLDGAVDGNLVITNSWPGQMRSVYGDHQRFVDTYFATFEGCYFTGDGARRDEDGYYWITGRVDDVLNVSGHRMGTAEVESALVSHHDVAEAAVVGYPHEIKGQGIYAYVTLMEGVETGDELKTELQKWVRKEIGPIAKPDLIQWAPGLPKTRSGKIMRRILRKVAADDYTELGDTSTLADPAVVNDLIENRQNRA
;
A
#
# COMPACT_ATOMS: atom_id res chain seq x y z
N MET A 1 9.03 8.17 28.67
CA MET A 1 8.58 6.75 28.50
C MET A 1 7.37 6.80 27.58
N THR A 2 7.41 6.07 26.48
CA THR A 2 6.27 5.97 25.55
C THR A 2 5.11 5.28 26.29
N GLU A 3 3.90 5.82 26.18
CA GLU A 3 2.71 5.25 26.82
C GLU A 3 2.44 3.86 26.25
N LEU A 4 2.15 2.89 27.12
CA LEU A 4 1.85 1.52 26.74
C LEU A 4 0.34 1.27 26.85
N TYR A 5 -0.27 0.83 25.78
CA TYR A 5 -1.69 0.50 25.68
C TYR A 5 -1.84 -1.04 25.77
N PRO A 6 -2.25 -1.59 26.93
CA PRO A 6 -2.37 -3.02 27.13
C PRO A 6 -3.52 -3.61 26.30
N VAL A 7 -3.44 -4.90 26.01
CA VAL A 7 -4.54 -5.64 25.38
C VAL A 7 -5.71 -5.72 26.35
N ASP A 8 -6.86 -5.17 25.95
CA ASP A 8 -8.07 -5.26 26.77
C ASP A 8 -8.63 -6.70 26.84
N SER A 9 -9.35 -7.01 27.91
CA SER A 9 -9.84 -8.36 28.18
C SER A 9 -10.86 -8.87 27.14
N ASN A 10 -11.68 -7.98 26.58
CA ASN A 10 -12.69 -8.36 25.57
C ASN A 10 -11.99 -8.71 24.25
N THR A 11 -11.05 -7.90 23.81
CA THR A 11 -10.24 -8.17 22.62
C THR A 11 -9.47 -9.48 22.78
N ARG A 12 -8.79 -9.69 23.93
CA ARG A 12 -8.06 -10.93 24.20
C ARG A 12 -8.95 -12.18 24.12
N SER A 13 -10.16 -12.11 24.70
CA SER A 13 -11.04 -13.28 24.82
C SER A 13 -11.62 -13.76 23.49
N ARG A 14 -11.68 -12.89 22.49
CA ARG A 14 -12.25 -13.19 21.16
C ARG A 14 -11.20 -13.33 20.05
N ALA A 15 -9.98 -12.84 20.30
CA ALA A 15 -8.95 -12.79 19.30
C ALA A 15 -8.54 -14.18 18.79
N LEU A 16 -8.25 -14.29 17.51
CA LEU A 16 -7.73 -15.51 16.89
C LEU A 16 -6.36 -15.91 17.45
N VAL A 17 -5.56 -14.91 17.84
CA VAL A 17 -4.21 -15.09 18.36
C VAL A 17 -4.03 -14.23 19.60
N ASP A 18 -3.81 -14.88 20.76
CA ASP A 18 -3.34 -14.27 21.99
C ASP A 18 -1.80 -14.31 22.09
N ALA A 19 -1.24 -13.79 23.18
CA ALA A 19 0.20 -13.70 23.37
C ALA A 19 0.89 -15.07 23.39
N ASP A 20 0.32 -16.05 24.09
CA ASP A 20 0.90 -17.40 24.18
C ASP A 20 0.89 -18.09 22.82
N ARG A 21 -0.19 -17.94 22.08
CA ARG A 21 -0.32 -18.48 20.73
C ARG A 21 0.61 -17.78 19.75
N TYR A 22 0.79 -16.45 19.86
CA TYR A 22 1.76 -15.73 19.05
C TYR A 22 3.17 -16.29 19.25
N GLU A 23 3.62 -16.43 20.50
CA GLU A 23 4.95 -16.95 20.80
C GLU A 23 5.15 -18.38 20.28
N ALA A 24 4.15 -19.24 20.45
CA ALA A 24 4.20 -20.62 19.97
C ALA A 24 4.30 -20.68 18.44
N MET A 25 3.42 -19.96 17.74
CA MET A 25 3.39 -19.92 16.27
C MET A 25 4.64 -19.24 15.69
N TYR A 26 5.12 -18.17 16.31
CA TYR A 26 6.35 -17.51 15.85
C TYR A 26 7.57 -18.43 15.98
N ARG A 27 7.70 -19.10 17.12
CA ARG A 27 8.78 -20.07 17.35
C ARG A 27 8.73 -21.23 16.36
N GLU A 28 7.55 -21.79 16.10
CA GLU A 28 7.33 -22.82 15.08
C GLU A 28 7.72 -22.33 13.70
N SER A 29 7.23 -21.14 13.31
CA SER A 29 7.44 -20.56 11.98
C SER A 29 8.90 -20.26 11.66
N VAL A 30 9.73 -20.04 12.67
CA VAL A 30 11.18 -19.83 12.51
C VAL A 30 11.95 -21.15 12.68
N GLY A 31 11.55 -22.02 13.62
CA GLY A 31 12.25 -23.26 13.94
C GLY A 31 12.02 -24.39 12.95
N ASP A 32 10.79 -24.55 12.44
CA ASP A 32 10.42 -25.48 11.38
C ASP A 32 9.62 -24.75 10.30
N ASN A 33 10.32 -23.87 9.59
CA ASN A 33 9.74 -22.94 8.63
C ASN A 33 8.97 -23.66 7.50
N GLU A 34 9.48 -24.78 6.98
CA GLU A 34 8.81 -25.51 5.91
C GLU A 34 7.52 -26.17 6.40
N ALA A 35 7.52 -26.84 7.55
CA ALA A 35 6.31 -27.44 8.11
C ALA A 35 5.25 -26.40 8.45
N PHE A 36 5.66 -25.25 9.01
CA PHE A 36 4.74 -24.14 9.27
C PHE A 36 4.07 -23.65 7.98
N TRP A 37 4.85 -23.38 6.94
CA TRP A 37 4.31 -22.87 5.68
C TRP A 37 3.53 -23.93 4.89
N ALA A 38 3.88 -25.23 5.02
CA ALA A 38 3.05 -26.31 4.49
C ALA A 38 1.67 -26.35 5.15
N THR A 39 1.59 -26.09 6.46
CA THR A 39 0.33 -25.98 7.19
C THR A 39 -0.47 -24.74 6.75
N GLN A 40 0.19 -23.57 6.64
CA GLN A 40 -0.49 -22.35 6.19
C GLN A 40 -1.02 -22.45 4.76
N ALA A 41 -0.36 -23.23 3.89
CA ALA A 41 -0.80 -23.44 2.52
C ALA A 41 -2.12 -24.23 2.39
N GLN A 42 -2.60 -24.87 3.48
CA GLN A 42 -3.93 -25.48 3.53
C GLN A 42 -5.08 -24.43 3.53
N ARG A 43 -4.74 -23.13 3.62
CA ARG A 43 -5.72 -22.03 3.53
C ARG A 43 -6.32 -21.87 2.14
N VAL A 44 -5.66 -22.42 1.13
CA VAL A 44 -6.09 -22.35 -0.27
C VAL A 44 -6.30 -23.74 -0.85
N ASP A 45 -7.16 -23.82 -1.84
CA ASP A 45 -7.43 -25.06 -2.56
C ASP A 45 -6.44 -25.22 -3.72
N TRP A 46 -5.89 -26.40 -3.83
CA TRP A 46 -4.92 -26.79 -4.85
C TRP A 46 -5.56 -27.69 -5.91
N ILE A 47 -5.28 -27.42 -7.19
CA ILE A 47 -5.64 -28.33 -8.29
C ILE A 47 -4.73 -29.56 -8.21
N LYS A 48 -3.41 -29.32 -8.15
CA LYS A 48 -2.41 -30.33 -7.84
C LYS A 48 -1.69 -29.92 -6.54
N PRO A 49 -1.82 -30.72 -5.46
CA PRO A 49 -1.09 -30.44 -4.23
C PRO A 49 0.43 -30.36 -4.46
N PHE A 50 1.08 -29.44 -3.78
CA PHE A 50 2.55 -29.35 -3.78
C PHE A 50 3.16 -30.47 -2.93
N THR A 51 4.40 -30.85 -3.26
CA THR A 51 5.26 -31.72 -2.44
C THR A 51 6.53 -31.00 -2.02
N LYS A 52 6.82 -29.87 -2.64
CA LYS A 52 7.99 -29.04 -2.45
C LYS A 52 7.58 -27.67 -1.91
N VAL A 53 7.91 -27.39 -0.67
CA VAL A 53 7.48 -26.17 0.01
C VAL A 53 8.32 -24.98 -0.42
N LYS A 54 9.65 -25.12 -0.37
CA LYS A 54 10.57 -24.01 -0.50
C LYS A 54 11.85 -24.41 -1.21
N ASP A 55 12.33 -23.52 -2.08
CA ASP A 55 13.66 -23.57 -2.68
C ASP A 55 14.15 -22.11 -2.83
N VAL A 56 15.04 -21.70 -1.94
CA VAL A 56 15.45 -20.30 -1.79
C VAL A 56 16.94 -20.19 -1.53
N SER A 57 17.58 -19.29 -2.24
CA SER A 57 18.93 -18.84 -1.97
C SER A 57 18.99 -17.31 -2.02
N PHE A 58 19.61 -16.70 -1.01
CA PHE A 58 19.95 -15.27 -0.98
C PHE A 58 21.41 -15.01 -1.36
N ALA A 59 22.14 -16.05 -1.79
CA ALA A 59 23.50 -15.90 -2.29
C ALA A 59 23.50 -15.08 -3.59
N LYS A 60 24.39 -14.09 -3.68
CA LYS A 60 24.43 -13.14 -4.80
C LYS A 60 24.55 -13.80 -6.18
N ASP A 61 25.34 -14.86 -6.26
CA ASP A 61 25.62 -15.56 -7.53
C ASP A 61 24.58 -16.66 -7.85
N ASP A 62 23.64 -16.92 -6.91
CA ASP A 62 22.60 -17.96 -7.04
C ASP A 62 21.30 -17.49 -6.39
N LEU A 63 20.91 -16.22 -6.61
CA LEU A 63 19.71 -15.67 -6.02
C LEU A 63 18.46 -16.24 -6.70
N HIS A 64 17.69 -17.02 -5.95
CA HIS A 64 16.39 -17.51 -6.39
C HIS A 64 15.42 -17.68 -5.22
N ILE A 65 14.14 -17.53 -5.52
CA ILE A 65 13.03 -17.61 -4.53
C ILE A 65 11.90 -18.39 -5.17
N ARG A 66 11.63 -19.58 -4.65
CA ARG A 66 10.51 -20.44 -5.11
C ARG A 66 9.77 -21.03 -3.92
N TRP A 67 8.44 -20.97 -3.97
CA TRP A 67 7.56 -21.50 -2.94
C TRP A 67 6.47 -22.38 -3.54
N TYR A 68 6.23 -23.55 -2.95
CA TYR A 68 5.21 -24.53 -3.38
C TYR A 68 5.35 -24.94 -4.85
N TYR A 69 6.56 -24.94 -5.38
CA TYR A 69 6.90 -24.77 -6.79
C TYR A 69 6.56 -25.96 -7.72
N ASP A 70 6.06 -27.09 -7.18
CA ASP A 70 5.54 -28.22 -7.95
C ASP A 70 4.00 -28.38 -7.83
N GLY A 71 3.34 -27.48 -7.10
CA GLY A 71 1.90 -27.41 -6.97
C GLY A 71 1.23 -26.54 -8.05
N THR A 72 -0.06 -26.74 -8.26
CA THR A 72 -0.88 -25.91 -9.15
C THR A 72 -2.18 -25.48 -8.50
N LEU A 73 -2.64 -24.27 -8.79
CA LEU A 73 -3.88 -23.69 -8.29
C LEU A 73 -4.35 -22.57 -9.23
N ASN A 74 -5.45 -21.90 -8.85
CA ASN A 74 -5.86 -20.64 -9.47
C ASN A 74 -6.26 -19.62 -8.39
N ALA A 75 -5.76 -18.39 -8.47
CA ALA A 75 -6.06 -17.37 -7.50
C ALA A 75 -7.53 -16.92 -7.52
N CYS A 76 -8.12 -16.79 -8.71
CA CYS A 76 -9.53 -16.42 -8.83
C CYS A 76 -10.44 -17.52 -8.25
N TYR A 77 -10.17 -18.79 -8.52
CA TYR A 77 -10.90 -19.91 -7.91
C TYR A 77 -10.92 -19.79 -6.39
N ASN A 78 -9.77 -19.53 -5.80
CA ASN A 78 -9.62 -19.40 -4.36
C ASN A 78 -10.31 -18.16 -3.77
N CYS A 79 -10.47 -17.10 -4.56
CA CYS A 79 -11.15 -15.87 -4.13
C CYS A 79 -12.67 -15.91 -4.36
N VAL A 80 -13.16 -16.76 -5.27
CA VAL A 80 -14.56 -16.70 -5.72
C VAL A 80 -15.23 -18.08 -5.71
N ASP A 81 -14.78 -19.00 -6.57
CA ASP A 81 -15.49 -20.26 -6.86
C ASP A 81 -15.64 -21.14 -5.64
N ARG A 82 -14.59 -21.33 -4.85
CA ARG A 82 -14.62 -22.20 -3.67
C ARG A 82 -15.62 -21.78 -2.60
N HIS A 83 -16.05 -20.51 -2.64
CA HIS A 83 -17.04 -19.99 -1.69
C HIS A 83 -18.49 -20.21 -2.14
N LEU A 84 -18.73 -20.64 -3.39
CA LEU A 84 -20.09 -20.76 -3.93
C LEU A 84 -20.92 -21.86 -3.27
N GLU A 85 -20.29 -22.91 -2.75
CA GLU A 85 -21.03 -24.00 -2.07
C GLU A 85 -21.65 -23.53 -0.76
N SER A 86 -20.92 -22.70 0.02
CA SER A 86 -21.31 -22.32 1.39
C SER A 86 -21.71 -20.87 1.56
N LYS A 87 -21.29 -19.97 0.66
CA LYS A 87 -21.43 -18.50 0.79
C LYS A 87 -21.93 -17.81 -0.48
N ALA A 88 -22.56 -18.54 -1.40
CA ALA A 88 -22.97 -17.99 -2.69
C ALA A 88 -23.79 -16.69 -2.57
N ASP A 89 -24.67 -16.62 -1.59
CA ASP A 89 -25.57 -15.50 -1.38
C ASP A 89 -25.08 -14.50 -0.32
N ASP A 90 -23.89 -14.76 0.27
CA ASP A 90 -23.20 -13.80 1.13
C ASP A 90 -22.59 -12.68 0.29
N VAL A 91 -22.56 -11.48 0.89
CA VAL A 91 -21.92 -10.32 0.25
C VAL A 91 -20.41 -10.55 0.19
N ALA A 92 -19.83 -10.42 -1.00
CA ALA A 92 -18.39 -10.42 -1.24
C ALA A 92 -17.82 -9.02 -1.27
N ILE A 93 -18.44 -8.12 -2.03
CA ILE A 93 -18.00 -6.75 -2.21
C ILE A 93 -19.12 -5.78 -1.86
N ILE A 94 -18.82 -4.80 -1.02
CA ILE A 94 -19.61 -3.59 -0.87
C ILE A 94 -18.85 -2.49 -1.62
N TRP A 95 -19.50 -1.82 -2.54
CA TRP A 95 -18.97 -0.63 -3.18
C TRP A 95 -19.71 0.60 -2.72
N GLU A 96 -18.97 1.64 -2.37
CA GLU A 96 -19.45 2.95 -2.02
C GLU A 96 -18.91 3.96 -3.01
N GLY A 97 -19.82 4.66 -3.71
CA GLY A 97 -19.45 5.66 -4.71
C GLY A 97 -18.91 6.96 -4.12
N ASP A 98 -18.32 7.79 -4.98
CA ASP A 98 -17.96 9.17 -4.63
C ASP A 98 -19.20 9.97 -4.19
N ASP A 99 -20.32 9.80 -4.88
CA ASP A 99 -21.63 10.28 -4.45
C ASP A 99 -22.20 9.37 -3.34
N PRO A 100 -22.48 9.90 -2.13
CA PRO A 100 -23.01 9.12 -1.01
C PRO A 100 -24.36 8.42 -1.25
N SER A 101 -25.08 8.80 -2.28
CA SER A 101 -26.35 8.16 -2.67
C SER A 101 -26.14 6.89 -3.51
N ARG A 102 -24.90 6.62 -3.95
CA ARG A 102 -24.56 5.48 -4.81
C ARG A 102 -23.79 4.43 -4.03
N ASP A 103 -24.36 3.27 -3.88
CA ASP A 103 -23.68 2.09 -3.34
C ASP A 103 -24.21 0.82 -4.00
N LEU A 104 -23.44 -0.24 -3.89
CA LEU A 104 -23.77 -1.55 -4.45
C LEU A 104 -23.23 -2.66 -3.54
N LYS A 105 -24.02 -3.71 -3.37
CA LYS A 105 -23.58 -4.96 -2.75
C LYS A 105 -23.58 -6.07 -3.79
N ILE A 106 -22.48 -6.80 -3.87
CA ILE A 106 -22.26 -7.89 -4.82
C ILE A 106 -22.04 -9.17 -4.01
N THR A 107 -22.89 -10.18 -4.23
CA THR A 107 -22.73 -11.50 -3.61
C THR A 107 -21.62 -12.29 -4.28
N TYR A 108 -21.12 -13.37 -3.63
CA TYR A 108 -20.14 -14.28 -4.25
C TYR A 108 -20.66 -14.89 -5.56
N ARG A 109 -21.95 -15.21 -5.64
CA ARG A 109 -22.61 -15.69 -6.87
C ARG A 109 -22.57 -14.66 -7.99
N GLU A 110 -22.95 -13.41 -7.68
CA GLU A 110 -22.93 -12.32 -8.66
C GLU A 110 -21.49 -11.98 -9.06
N LEU A 111 -20.55 -11.98 -8.12
CA LEU A 111 -19.13 -11.78 -8.40
C LEU A 111 -18.61 -12.86 -9.35
N HIS A 112 -18.92 -14.13 -9.10
CA HIS A 112 -18.54 -15.24 -9.98
C HIS A 112 -19.08 -15.03 -11.41
N GLN A 113 -20.36 -14.72 -11.56
CA GLN A 113 -20.97 -14.49 -12.88
C GLN A 113 -20.33 -13.34 -13.63
N ARG A 114 -20.09 -12.22 -12.93
CA ARG A 114 -19.45 -11.03 -13.52
C ARG A 114 -17.99 -11.30 -13.90
N VAL A 115 -17.23 -11.99 -13.06
CA VAL A 115 -15.84 -12.36 -13.34
C VAL A 115 -15.77 -13.33 -14.53
N CYS A 116 -16.64 -14.32 -14.64
CA CYS A 116 -16.68 -15.25 -15.76
C CYS A 116 -16.98 -14.53 -17.09
N LYS A 117 -17.98 -13.64 -17.11
CA LYS A 117 -18.28 -12.83 -18.30
C LYS A 117 -17.14 -11.91 -18.70
N PHE A 118 -16.53 -11.23 -17.72
CA PHE A 118 -15.39 -10.38 -17.97
C PHE A 118 -14.19 -11.18 -18.52
N ALA A 119 -13.90 -12.34 -17.94
CA ALA A 119 -12.84 -13.24 -18.38
C ALA A 119 -13.07 -13.74 -19.82
N ASN A 120 -14.31 -14.14 -20.16
CA ASN A 120 -14.67 -14.51 -21.52
C ASN A 120 -14.60 -13.34 -22.49
N SER A 121 -14.91 -12.12 -22.04
CA SER A 121 -14.72 -10.91 -22.85
C SER A 121 -13.25 -10.66 -23.18
N LEU A 122 -12.35 -10.86 -22.21
CA LEU A 122 -10.90 -10.80 -22.46
C LEU A 122 -10.44 -11.84 -23.48
N LYS A 123 -10.93 -13.09 -23.36
CA LYS A 123 -10.65 -14.15 -24.35
C LYS A 123 -11.16 -13.80 -25.74
N ALA A 124 -12.37 -13.23 -25.85
CA ALA A 124 -12.94 -12.78 -27.12
C ALA A 124 -12.09 -11.68 -27.78
N LEU A 125 -11.41 -10.85 -26.98
CA LEU A 125 -10.45 -9.86 -27.45
C LEU A 125 -9.05 -10.43 -27.72
N GLY A 126 -8.84 -11.72 -27.56
CA GLY A 126 -7.61 -12.43 -27.88
C GLY A 126 -6.65 -12.66 -26.71
N ALA A 127 -7.04 -12.34 -25.47
CA ALA A 127 -6.23 -12.58 -24.28
C ALA A 127 -5.96 -14.08 -24.05
N LYS A 128 -4.73 -14.40 -23.67
CA LYS A 128 -4.24 -15.75 -23.41
C LYS A 128 -3.47 -15.83 -22.09
N LYS A 129 -3.30 -17.03 -21.57
CA LYS A 129 -2.40 -17.31 -20.46
C LYS A 129 -1.01 -16.71 -20.71
N GLY A 130 -0.49 -15.97 -19.74
CA GLY A 130 0.81 -15.30 -19.80
C GLY A 130 0.81 -13.93 -20.47
N ASP A 131 -0.28 -13.49 -21.09
CA ASP A 131 -0.40 -12.12 -21.61
C ASP A 131 -0.39 -11.12 -20.46
N ARG A 132 0.19 -9.92 -20.68
CA ARG A 132 0.13 -8.82 -19.72
C ARG A 132 -1.00 -7.91 -20.11
N ILE A 133 -1.86 -7.62 -19.14
CA ILE A 133 -3.03 -6.76 -19.31
C ILE A 133 -2.92 -5.59 -18.34
N THR A 134 -2.93 -4.37 -18.86
CA THR A 134 -2.91 -3.16 -18.05
C THR A 134 -4.34 -2.80 -17.63
N ILE A 135 -4.54 -2.54 -16.34
CA ILE A 135 -5.80 -2.09 -15.75
C ILE A 135 -5.62 -0.64 -15.30
N TYR A 136 -6.33 0.29 -15.94
CA TYR A 136 -6.32 1.72 -15.63
C TYR A 136 -7.75 2.18 -15.37
N MET A 137 -8.21 1.95 -14.14
CA MET A 137 -9.61 2.01 -13.73
C MET A 137 -9.81 2.92 -12.52
N PRO A 138 -11.00 3.50 -12.35
CA PRO A 138 -11.39 4.11 -11.07
C PRO A 138 -11.71 3.01 -10.06
N MET A 139 -11.90 3.37 -8.78
CA MET A 139 -12.26 2.42 -7.71
C MET A 139 -13.74 2.01 -7.79
N ILE A 140 -14.10 1.35 -8.89
CA ILE A 140 -15.40 0.71 -9.10
C ILE A 140 -15.26 -0.82 -9.06
N PRO A 141 -16.35 -1.58 -8.85
CA PRO A 141 -16.28 -3.04 -8.74
C PRO A 141 -15.58 -3.71 -9.92
N GLU A 142 -15.73 -3.15 -11.11
CA GLU A 142 -15.11 -3.65 -12.34
C GLU A 142 -13.57 -3.69 -12.26
N ALA A 143 -12.95 -2.84 -11.43
CA ALA A 143 -11.50 -2.89 -11.22
C ALA A 143 -11.07 -4.20 -10.52
N ALA A 144 -11.75 -4.59 -9.45
CA ALA A 144 -11.50 -5.87 -8.77
C ALA A 144 -11.88 -7.06 -9.66
N ILE A 145 -13.00 -6.96 -10.36
CA ILE A 145 -13.48 -7.99 -11.30
C ILE A 145 -12.46 -8.19 -12.43
N ALA A 146 -11.87 -7.13 -12.97
CA ALA A 146 -10.83 -7.21 -14.00
C ALA A 146 -9.57 -7.93 -13.50
N MET A 147 -9.13 -7.65 -12.26
CA MET A 147 -7.99 -8.35 -11.65
C MET A 147 -8.27 -9.85 -11.52
N LEU A 148 -9.44 -10.20 -11.00
CA LEU A 148 -9.88 -11.59 -10.85
C LEU A 148 -10.08 -12.30 -12.20
N ALA A 149 -10.60 -11.59 -13.21
CA ALA A 149 -10.78 -12.12 -14.56
C ALA A 149 -9.43 -12.43 -15.22
N CYS A 150 -8.43 -11.56 -15.08
CA CYS A 150 -7.06 -11.84 -15.53
C CYS A 150 -6.50 -13.07 -14.83
N ALA A 151 -6.60 -13.15 -13.49
CA ALA A 151 -6.14 -14.31 -12.73
C ALA A 151 -6.87 -15.60 -13.15
N ARG A 152 -8.17 -15.51 -13.48
CA ARG A 152 -8.98 -16.64 -13.92
C ARG A 152 -8.47 -17.31 -15.19
N ILE A 153 -8.05 -16.50 -16.18
CA ILE A 153 -7.55 -16.99 -17.47
C ILE A 153 -6.02 -17.14 -17.53
N GLY A 154 -5.33 -16.90 -16.40
CA GLY A 154 -3.88 -16.97 -16.33
C GLY A 154 -3.15 -15.82 -17.00
N ALA A 155 -3.80 -14.69 -17.26
CA ALA A 155 -3.17 -13.46 -17.70
C ALA A 155 -2.56 -12.71 -16.51
N VAL A 156 -1.46 -12.02 -16.75
CA VAL A 156 -0.73 -11.23 -15.75
C VAL A 156 -1.25 -9.80 -15.75
N HIS A 157 -1.91 -9.36 -14.69
CA HIS A 157 -2.39 -7.99 -14.66
C HIS A 157 -1.33 -7.00 -14.16
N SER A 158 -1.36 -5.80 -14.72
CA SER A 158 -0.58 -4.64 -14.28
C SER A 158 -1.54 -3.48 -14.01
N VAL A 159 -1.88 -3.27 -12.74
CA VAL A 159 -2.78 -2.19 -12.37
C VAL A 159 -2.00 -0.88 -12.29
N VAL A 160 -2.51 0.13 -12.96
CA VAL A 160 -1.99 1.50 -12.95
C VAL A 160 -3.02 2.40 -12.27
N PHE A 161 -2.59 3.16 -11.28
CA PHE A 161 -3.48 4.08 -10.58
C PHE A 161 -4.20 5.03 -11.55
N GLY A 162 -5.54 5.07 -11.50
CA GLY A 162 -6.38 5.85 -12.44
C GLY A 162 -6.15 7.36 -12.45
N GLY A 163 -5.39 7.84 -11.49
CA GLY A 163 -4.96 9.22 -11.42
C GLY A 163 -3.59 9.52 -12.06
N PHE A 164 -2.85 8.53 -12.58
CA PHE A 164 -1.56 8.80 -13.25
C PHE A 164 -1.73 9.47 -14.61
N SER A 165 -0.68 10.21 -15.03
CA SER A 165 -0.65 10.87 -16.33
C SER A 165 -0.56 9.86 -17.48
N PRO A 166 -0.90 10.30 -18.72
CA PRO A 166 -0.71 9.48 -19.92
C PRO A 166 0.71 8.96 -20.09
N ASP A 167 1.73 9.75 -19.79
CA ASP A 167 3.14 9.34 -19.91
C ASP A 167 3.50 8.24 -18.88
N ALA A 168 3.02 8.36 -17.64
CA ALA A 168 3.20 7.34 -16.63
C ALA A 168 2.50 6.02 -17.02
N LEU A 169 1.34 6.10 -17.63
CA LEU A 169 0.61 4.95 -18.17
C LEU A 169 1.35 4.33 -19.36
N ALA A 170 1.77 5.15 -20.33
CA ALA A 170 2.52 4.70 -21.50
C ALA A 170 3.81 3.95 -21.13
N GLY A 171 4.58 4.49 -20.18
CA GLY A 171 5.80 3.84 -19.71
C GLY A 171 5.57 2.44 -19.12
N ARG A 172 4.44 2.23 -18.43
CA ARG A 172 4.08 0.93 -17.86
C ARG A 172 3.56 -0.06 -18.90
N ILE A 173 2.73 0.41 -19.84
CA ILE A 173 2.28 -0.41 -20.98
C ILE A 173 3.48 -0.91 -21.78
N HIS A 174 4.43 0.00 -22.07
CA HIS A 174 5.64 -0.32 -22.80
C HIS A 174 6.52 -1.34 -22.07
N ASP A 175 6.80 -1.09 -20.78
CA ASP A 175 7.74 -1.92 -20.00
C ASP A 175 7.23 -3.36 -19.82
N CYS A 176 5.92 -3.55 -19.58
CA CYS A 176 5.34 -4.90 -19.48
C CYS A 176 4.80 -5.45 -20.81
N GLU A 177 4.95 -4.71 -21.90
CA GLU A 177 4.47 -5.12 -23.23
C GLU A 177 2.99 -5.53 -23.24
N SER A 178 2.14 -4.75 -22.57
CA SER A 178 0.70 -5.01 -22.54
C SER A 178 0.07 -4.93 -23.94
N ASN A 179 -0.73 -5.93 -24.27
CA ASN A 179 -1.50 -5.98 -25.50
C ASN A 179 -2.95 -5.51 -25.35
N ILE A 180 -3.47 -5.50 -24.12
CA ILE A 180 -4.81 -5.04 -23.78
C ILE A 180 -4.73 -4.04 -22.63
N VAL A 181 -5.50 -2.95 -22.75
CA VAL A 181 -5.78 -2.03 -21.64
C VAL A 181 -7.25 -2.11 -21.29
N ILE A 182 -7.54 -2.23 -20.00
CA ILE A 182 -8.89 -2.13 -19.44
C ILE A 182 -9.02 -0.76 -18.78
N THR A 183 -10.04 0.00 -19.16
CA THR A 183 -10.29 1.34 -18.63
C THR A 183 -11.78 1.63 -18.49
N ALA A 184 -12.14 2.84 -18.04
CA ALA A 184 -13.50 3.35 -18.09
C ALA A 184 -13.57 4.59 -18.99
N ASP A 185 -14.78 4.97 -19.40
CA ASP A 185 -15.02 6.23 -20.09
C ASP A 185 -14.44 7.40 -19.26
N GLU A 186 -14.84 7.47 -17.98
CA GLU A 186 -14.44 8.49 -17.03
C GLU A 186 -14.50 7.94 -15.60
N GLY A 187 -13.66 8.44 -14.72
CA GLY A 187 -13.76 8.24 -13.26
C GLY A 187 -14.29 9.49 -12.57
N VAL A 188 -14.80 9.32 -11.34
CA VAL A 188 -15.20 10.43 -10.47
C VAL A 188 -14.44 10.32 -9.16
N ARG A 189 -13.87 11.44 -8.68
CA ARG A 189 -13.12 11.46 -7.43
C ARG A 189 -13.20 12.82 -6.75
N GLY A 190 -13.80 12.90 -5.57
CA GLY A 190 -13.98 14.14 -4.84
C GLY A 190 -14.83 15.15 -5.62
N GLY A 191 -15.88 14.68 -6.31
CA GLY A 191 -16.75 15.48 -7.17
C GLY A 191 -16.11 15.94 -8.49
N LYS A 192 -14.89 15.46 -8.81
CA LYS A 192 -14.18 15.85 -10.03
C LYS A 192 -14.08 14.67 -11.01
N SER A 193 -14.28 14.97 -12.29
CA SER A 193 -14.11 14.00 -13.36
C SER A 193 -12.63 13.73 -13.67
N VAL A 194 -12.32 12.48 -13.97
CA VAL A 194 -11.00 12.02 -14.43
C VAL A 194 -11.16 11.37 -15.81
N PRO A 195 -10.60 11.95 -16.88
CA PRO A 195 -10.84 11.52 -18.26
C PRO A 195 -9.99 10.29 -18.60
N LEU A 196 -10.35 9.12 -18.07
CA LEU A 196 -9.53 7.90 -18.16
C LEU A 196 -9.31 7.43 -19.59
N LYS A 197 -10.37 7.37 -20.42
CA LYS A 197 -10.24 6.95 -21.82
C LYS A 197 -9.37 7.92 -22.63
N ALA A 198 -9.50 9.23 -22.42
CA ALA A 198 -8.65 10.21 -23.08
C ALA A 198 -7.17 10.05 -22.68
N ASN A 199 -6.89 9.73 -21.42
CA ASN A 199 -5.54 9.43 -20.96
C ASN A 199 -4.98 8.14 -21.60
N VAL A 200 -5.82 7.12 -21.81
CA VAL A 200 -5.42 5.90 -22.51
C VAL A 200 -5.11 6.19 -23.98
N ASP A 201 -5.92 7.03 -24.65
CA ASP A 201 -5.67 7.44 -26.04
C ASP A 201 -4.32 8.16 -26.17
N ALA A 202 -4.08 9.13 -25.29
CA ALA A 202 -2.80 9.85 -25.29
C ALA A 202 -1.60 8.93 -24.96
N ALA A 203 -1.79 7.94 -24.09
CA ALA A 203 -0.76 6.94 -23.82
C ALA A 203 -0.51 6.02 -25.02
N ALA A 204 -1.56 5.62 -25.75
CA ALA A 204 -1.46 4.79 -26.93
C ALA A 204 -0.76 5.49 -28.10
N ASP A 205 -0.88 6.82 -28.18
CA ASP A 205 -0.18 7.64 -29.18
C ASP A 205 1.32 7.80 -28.90
N ASN A 206 1.81 7.36 -27.74
CA ASN A 206 3.23 7.41 -27.42
C ASN A 206 4.00 6.43 -28.31
N PRO A 207 5.08 6.88 -29.01
CA PRO A 207 5.81 6.06 -29.98
C PRO A 207 6.46 4.80 -29.40
N ASN A 208 6.63 4.73 -28.07
CA ASN A 208 7.15 3.55 -27.40
C ASN A 208 6.07 2.48 -27.13
N VAL A 209 4.78 2.82 -27.23
CA VAL A 209 3.67 1.88 -27.02
C VAL A 209 3.33 1.23 -28.37
N SER A 210 3.95 0.11 -28.66
CA SER A 210 3.79 -0.62 -29.93
C SER A 210 3.03 -1.95 -29.83
N THR A 211 2.73 -2.39 -28.60
CA THR A 211 2.12 -3.71 -28.33
C THR A 211 0.62 -3.65 -28.06
N LEU A 212 0.06 -2.46 -27.89
CA LEU A 212 -1.35 -2.29 -27.54
C LEU A 212 -2.27 -2.53 -28.74
N ASP A 213 -3.01 -3.64 -28.68
CA ASP A 213 -3.95 -4.05 -29.74
C ASP A 213 -5.39 -3.67 -29.43
N ARG A 214 -5.81 -3.75 -28.16
CA ARG A 214 -7.20 -3.60 -27.74
C ARG A 214 -7.34 -2.72 -26.49
N VAL A 215 -8.44 -1.97 -26.43
CA VAL A 215 -8.87 -1.21 -25.26
C VAL A 215 -10.29 -1.65 -24.91
N LEU A 216 -10.47 -2.27 -23.73
CA LEU A 216 -11.77 -2.67 -23.19
C LEU A 216 -12.27 -1.58 -22.24
N ILE A 217 -13.45 -1.02 -22.53
CA ILE A 217 -13.95 0.19 -21.87
C ILE A 217 -15.21 -0.10 -21.07
N VAL A 218 -15.18 0.23 -19.80
CA VAL A 218 -16.34 0.20 -18.89
C VAL A 218 -17.10 1.52 -19.02
N ARG A 219 -18.41 1.46 -19.21
CA ARG A 219 -19.27 2.64 -19.18
C ARG A 219 -19.59 2.98 -17.72
N ASN A 220 -18.90 3.95 -17.15
CA ASN A 220 -19.06 4.38 -15.76
C ASN A 220 -19.94 5.61 -15.60
N THR A 221 -19.64 6.70 -16.29
CA THR A 221 -20.39 7.96 -16.20
C THR A 221 -21.33 8.17 -17.40
N GLY A 222 -21.04 7.49 -18.50
CA GLY A 222 -21.79 7.66 -19.76
C GLY A 222 -21.37 8.89 -20.55
N THR A 223 -20.20 9.48 -20.23
CA THR A 223 -19.65 10.61 -20.98
C THR A 223 -19.29 10.21 -22.39
N ASP A 224 -19.34 11.16 -23.32
CA ASP A 224 -18.89 10.94 -24.70
C ASP A 224 -17.37 10.80 -24.73
N ILE A 225 -16.89 9.77 -25.44
CA ILE A 225 -15.46 9.48 -25.60
C ILE A 225 -15.05 9.47 -27.06
N HIS A 226 -13.79 9.76 -27.32
CA HIS A 226 -13.21 9.50 -28.64
C HIS A 226 -13.13 7.99 -28.88
N TRP A 227 -13.50 7.52 -30.07
CA TRP A 227 -13.57 6.10 -30.41
C TRP A 227 -12.58 5.77 -31.55
N HIS A 228 -11.83 4.68 -31.35
CA HIS A 228 -10.91 4.15 -32.35
C HIS A 228 -11.41 2.79 -32.84
N ASP A 229 -11.91 2.79 -34.09
CA ASP A 229 -12.39 1.57 -34.71
C ASP A 229 -11.31 0.49 -34.78
N GLY A 230 -11.69 -0.75 -34.48
CA GLY A 230 -10.80 -1.91 -34.49
C GLY A 230 -9.92 -2.07 -33.24
N ARG A 231 -9.78 -1.03 -32.42
CA ARG A 231 -9.05 -1.10 -31.14
C ARG A 231 -9.99 -1.12 -29.94
N ASP A 232 -10.97 -0.24 -29.91
CA ASP A 232 -11.84 0.01 -28.78
C ASP A 232 -13.04 -0.94 -28.77
N ALA A 233 -13.43 -1.41 -27.57
CA ALA A 233 -14.60 -2.22 -27.36
C ALA A 233 -15.30 -1.84 -26.05
N TRP A 234 -16.63 -1.68 -26.08
CA TRP A 234 -17.41 -1.55 -24.85
C TRP A 234 -17.55 -2.90 -24.15
N LEU A 235 -17.24 -2.95 -22.85
CA LEU A 235 -17.36 -4.17 -22.05
C LEU A 235 -18.78 -4.76 -22.13
N HIS A 236 -19.81 -3.96 -21.93
CA HIS A 236 -21.21 -4.42 -21.92
C HIS A 236 -21.68 -5.00 -23.27
N GLU A 237 -21.10 -4.55 -24.38
CA GLU A 237 -21.38 -5.09 -25.71
C GLU A 237 -20.70 -6.45 -25.88
N VAL A 238 -19.42 -6.58 -25.49
CA VAL A 238 -18.69 -7.86 -25.55
C VAL A 238 -19.32 -8.88 -24.59
N GLU A 239 -19.70 -8.48 -23.37
CA GLU A 239 -20.36 -9.34 -22.38
C GLU A 239 -21.72 -9.89 -22.87
N ALA A 240 -22.41 -9.16 -23.76
CA ALA A 240 -23.67 -9.63 -24.32
C ALA A 240 -23.49 -10.82 -25.27
N GLU A 241 -22.32 -10.99 -25.84
CA GLU A 241 -21.99 -12.02 -26.84
C GLU A 241 -21.25 -13.23 -26.24
N VAL A 242 -20.95 -13.23 -24.93
CA VAL A 242 -20.18 -14.30 -24.28
C VAL A 242 -20.94 -14.98 -23.15
N ASP A 243 -20.61 -16.24 -22.88
CA ASP A 243 -21.18 -17.01 -21.80
C ASP A 243 -20.72 -16.53 -20.41
N ALA A 244 -21.54 -16.84 -19.40
CA ALA A 244 -21.21 -16.63 -17.99
C ALA A 244 -20.47 -17.83 -17.36
N ASP A 245 -20.09 -18.83 -18.14
CA ASP A 245 -19.26 -19.95 -17.71
C ASP A 245 -17.85 -19.81 -18.27
N CYS A 246 -16.88 -19.78 -17.39
CA CYS A 246 -15.46 -19.67 -17.73
C CYS A 246 -14.64 -20.46 -16.70
N PRO A 247 -14.26 -21.70 -17.00
CA PRO A 247 -13.40 -22.50 -16.13
C PRO A 247 -12.07 -21.77 -15.82
N CYS A 248 -11.59 -21.93 -14.58
CA CYS A 248 -10.31 -21.37 -14.16
C CYS A 248 -9.15 -22.09 -14.85
N GLU A 249 -8.18 -21.31 -15.34
CA GLU A 249 -6.94 -21.85 -15.88
C GLU A 249 -6.08 -22.46 -14.77
N GLU A 250 -5.50 -23.63 -15.01
CA GLU A 250 -4.54 -24.25 -14.11
C GLU A 250 -3.21 -23.48 -14.16
N MET A 251 -2.80 -22.90 -13.01
CA MET A 251 -1.59 -22.12 -12.87
C MET A 251 -0.57 -22.85 -12.00
N GLY A 252 0.70 -22.87 -12.43
CA GLY A 252 1.80 -23.25 -11.56
C GLY A 252 1.91 -22.30 -10.37
N ALA A 253 2.37 -22.81 -9.23
CA ALA A 253 2.53 -22.00 -8.02
C ALA A 253 3.41 -20.76 -8.25
N GLU A 254 4.43 -20.87 -9.08
CA GLU A 254 5.37 -19.80 -9.43
C GLU A 254 5.02 -19.08 -10.75
N ASP A 255 3.87 -19.39 -11.37
CA ASP A 255 3.39 -18.60 -12.51
C ASP A 255 3.08 -17.16 -12.06
N PRO A 256 3.45 -16.14 -12.85
CA PRO A 256 3.18 -14.74 -12.55
C PRO A 256 1.68 -14.48 -12.34
N LEU A 257 1.35 -13.72 -11.29
CA LEU A 257 -0.01 -13.24 -11.02
C LEU A 257 -0.16 -11.78 -11.43
N PHE A 258 0.76 -10.93 -10.99
CA PHE A 258 0.73 -9.52 -11.35
C PHE A 258 2.11 -8.87 -11.36
N ILE A 259 2.17 -7.72 -12.05
CA ILE A 259 3.28 -6.79 -12.05
C ILE A 259 2.78 -5.46 -11.50
N LEU A 260 3.42 -4.93 -10.46
CA LEU A 260 3.07 -3.64 -9.90
C LEU A 260 4.29 -2.71 -9.88
N TYR A 261 4.14 -1.55 -10.50
CA TYR A 261 5.25 -0.61 -10.64
C TYR A 261 5.41 0.28 -9.41
N THR A 262 6.63 0.32 -8.89
CA THR A 262 7.03 1.23 -7.81
C THR A 262 8.01 2.27 -8.32
N SER A 263 8.03 3.45 -7.67
CA SER A 263 9.03 4.47 -7.96
C SER A 263 10.43 3.97 -7.54
N GLY A 264 11.37 3.97 -8.48
CA GLY A 264 12.77 3.64 -8.19
C GLY A 264 13.57 4.88 -7.74
N SER A 265 14.63 4.67 -6.95
CA SER A 265 15.60 5.72 -6.62
C SER A 265 16.31 6.28 -7.85
N THR A 266 16.41 5.50 -8.93
CA THR A 266 17.02 5.87 -10.22
C THR A 266 16.07 6.58 -11.19
N GLY A 267 14.84 6.88 -10.80
CA GLY A 267 13.84 7.58 -11.63
C GLY A 267 13.00 6.67 -12.55
N LYS A 268 13.52 5.53 -13.02
CA LYS A 268 12.72 4.58 -13.81
C LYS A 268 11.92 3.66 -12.87
N PRO A 269 10.59 3.53 -13.03
CA PRO A 269 9.78 2.60 -12.24
C PRO A 269 10.29 1.16 -12.34
N LYS A 270 10.09 0.38 -11.25
CA LYS A 270 10.43 -1.05 -11.18
C LYS A 270 9.14 -1.86 -11.21
N GLY A 271 9.01 -2.78 -12.13
CA GLY A 271 7.90 -3.74 -12.17
C GLY A 271 8.13 -4.86 -11.15
N VAL A 272 7.53 -4.74 -9.98
CA VAL A 272 7.58 -5.78 -8.93
C VAL A 272 6.73 -6.96 -9.37
N LEU A 273 7.35 -8.14 -9.49
CA LEU A 273 6.70 -9.37 -9.96
C LEU A 273 6.32 -10.26 -8.79
N HIS A 274 5.03 -10.54 -8.65
CA HIS A 274 4.50 -11.52 -7.71
C HIS A 274 3.95 -12.74 -8.43
N THR A 275 4.15 -13.93 -7.84
CA THR A 275 3.68 -15.21 -8.32
C THR A 275 2.44 -15.70 -7.56
N THR A 276 1.76 -16.71 -8.08
CA THR A 276 0.37 -17.03 -7.70
C THR A 276 0.24 -17.59 -6.28
N ALA A 277 0.91 -18.69 -5.96
CA ALA A 277 0.61 -19.44 -4.73
C ALA A 277 1.13 -18.77 -3.46
N GLY A 278 2.43 -18.49 -3.41
CA GLY A 278 3.05 -17.94 -2.21
C GLY A 278 2.45 -16.61 -1.80
N TYR A 279 2.19 -15.74 -2.77
CA TYR A 279 1.52 -14.46 -2.53
C TYR A 279 0.11 -14.67 -1.96
N LEU A 280 -0.70 -15.54 -2.56
CA LEU A 280 -2.07 -15.76 -2.11
C LEU A 280 -2.15 -16.35 -0.71
N VAL A 281 -1.32 -17.35 -0.40
CA VAL A 281 -1.23 -17.95 0.94
C VAL A 281 -0.85 -16.89 1.98
N TYR A 282 0.13 -16.06 1.66
CA TYR A 282 0.62 -15.03 2.57
C TYR A 282 -0.40 -13.91 2.79
N ALA A 283 -1.02 -13.42 1.72
CA ALA A 283 -2.06 -12.39 1.79
C ALA A 283 -3.29 -12.87 2.57
N ALA A 284 -3.71 -14.10 2.36
CA ALA A 284 -4.83 -14.70 3.09
C ALA A 284 -4.52 -14.86 4.58
N MET A 285 -3.34 -15.38 4.93
CA MET A 285 -2.93 -15.56 6.34
C MET A 285 -2.84 -14.21 7.05
N THR A 286 -2.15 -13.24 6.46
CA THR A 286 -1.93 -11.94 7.12
C THR A 286 -3.21 -11.14 7.22
N HIS A 287 -4.12 -11.21 6.25
CA HIS A 287 -5.42 -10.57 6.35
C HIS A 287 -6.23 -11.14 7.53
N GLU A 288 -6.33 -12.47 7.66
CA GLU A 288 -7.10 -13.08 8.75
C GLU A 288 -6.50 -12.74 10.12
N ILE A 289 -5.19 -12.89 10.27
CA ILE A 289 -4.52 -12.83 11.58
C ILE A 289 -4.29 -11.39 12.05
N VAL A 290 -3.79 -10.51 11.16
CA VAL A 290 -3.49 -9.12 11.54
C VAL A 290 -4.77 -8.34 11.85
N PHE A 291 -5.79 -8.54 11.02
CA PHE A 291 -7.07 -7.86 11.23
C PHE A 291 -8.03 -8.63 12.13
N ASP A 292 -7.58 -9.74 12.70
CA ASP A 292 -8.41 -10.58 13.59
C ASP A 292 -9.79 -10.80 12.94
N TYR A 293 -9.79 -11.16 11.65
CA TYR A 293 -11.00 -11.21 10.83
C TYR A 293 -11.89 -12.38 11.24
N HIS A 294 -13.13 -12.09 11.55
CA HIS A 294 -14.17 -13.09 11.85
C HIS A 294 -15.24 -13.11 10.74
N PRO A 295 -15.79 -14.30 10.40
CA PRO A 295 -16.85 -14.40 9.41
C PRO A 295 -18.03 -13.46 9.72
N GLY A 296 -18.41 -12.65 8.72
CA GLY A 296 -19.46 -11.65 8.84
C GLY A 296 -18.99 -10.24 9.17
N ASP A 297 -17.71 -10.05 9.53
CA ASP A 297 -17.15 -8.71 9.66
C ASP A 297 -17.12 -8.00 8.31
N VAL A 298 -17.49 -6.73 8.30
CA VAL A 298 -17.27 -5.84 7.17
C VAL A 298 -15.87 -5.24 7.31
N TYR A 299 -14.99 -5.63 6.41
CA TYR A 299 -13.61 -5.16 6.35
C TYR A 299 -13.50 -4.05 5.30
N TRP A 300 -12.94 -2.93 5.68
CA TRP A 300 -12.72 -1.79 4.80
C TRP A 300 -11.25 -1.36 4.79
N CYS A 301 -10.60 -1.55 3.65
CA CYS A 301 -9.32 -0.94 3.33
C CYS A 301 -9.57 0.27 2.41
N THR A 302 -9.11 1.45 2.82
CA THR A 302 -9.35 2.70 2.09
C THR A 302 -8.37 2.95 0.95
N ALA A 303 -7.48 2.00 0.68
CA ALA A 303 -6.50 2.09 -0.40
C ALA A 303 -7.16 1.99 -1.79
N ASP A 304 -6.37 2.23 -2.81
CA ASP A 304 -6.72 2.03 -4.21
C ASP A 304 -6.08 0.75 -4.75
N VAL A 305 -6.74 0.04 -5.66
CA VAL A 305 -6.19 -1.16 -6.30
C VAL A 305 -4.95 -0.87 -7.16
N GLY A 306 -4.68 0.38 -7.49
CA GLY A 306 -3.42 0.81 -8.12
C GLY A 306 -2.19 0.69 -7.23
N TRP A 307 -2.37 0.30 -5.95
CA TRP A 307 -1.30 0.06 -4.98
C TRP A 307 -1.34 -1.38 -4.48
N VAL A 308 -0.20 -1.88 -3.98
CA VAL A 308 -0.14 -3.25 -3.44
C VAL A 308 -1.12 -3.47 -2.28
N THR A 309 -1.40 -2.43 -1.50
CA THR A 309 -2.39 -2.50 -0.41
C THR A 309 -3.77 -2.87 -0.93
N GLY A 310 -4.17 -2.32 -2.08
CA GLY A 310 -5.41 -2.71 -2.73
C GLY A 310 -5.40 -4.14 -3.26
N HIS A 311 -4.28 -4.58 -3.84
CA HIS A 311 -4.12 -5.97 -4.28
C HIS A 311 -4.27 -6.95 -3.11
N SER A 312 -3.45 -6.78 -2.08
CA SER A 312 -3.37 -7.75 -0.97
C SER A 312 -4.54 -7.65 0.00
N TYR A 313 -5.06 -6.43 0.25
CA TYR A 313 -6.03 -6.19 1.33
C TYR A 313 -7.33 -5.50 0.91
N ILE A 314 -7.62 -5.42 -0.40
CA ILE A 314 -8.99 -5.20 -0.90
C ILE A 314 -9.45 -6.45 -1.65
N VAL A 315 -8.60 -7.01 -2.52
CA VAL A 315 -8.98 -8.09 -3.45
C VAL A 315 -8.55 -9.46 -2.92
N TYR A 316 -7.26 -9.80 -3.00
CA TYR A 316 -6.82 -11.19 -2.84
C TYR A 316 -6.94 -11.73 -1.41
N GLY A 317 -6.41 -11.03 -0.42
CA GLY A 317 -6.46 -11.49 0.99
C GLY A 317 -7.88 -11.65 1.52
N PRO A 318 -8.71 -10.60 1.48
CA PRO A 318 -10.10 -10.67 1.95
C PRO A 318 -10.93 -11.71 1.21
N LEU A 319 -10.91 -11.72 -0.12
CA LEU A 319 -11.73 -12.65 -0.91
C LEU A 319 -11.26 -14.09 -0.78
N ALA A 320 -9.95 -14.36 -0.66
CA ALA A 320 -9.46 -15.70 -0.35
C ALA A 320 -9.99 -16.23 0.99
N ASN A 321 -10.26 -15.36 1.95
CA ASN A 321 -10.87 -15.73 3.23
C ASN A 321 -12.41 -15.73 3.22
N GLY A 322 -13.05 -15.52 2.07
CA GLY A 322 -14.51 -15.44 1.96
C GLY A 322 -15.09 -14.27 2.77
N ALA A 323 -14.36 -13.17 2.83
CA ALA A 323 -14.69 -11.97 3.59
C ALA A 323 -15.64 -11.03 2.83
N ILE A 324 -16.21 -10.08 3.57
CA ILE A 324 -16.91 -8.92 3.01
C ILE A 324 -15.90 -7.78 2.93
N THR A 325 -15.48 -7.42 1.71
CA THR A 325 -14.56 -6.30 1.48
C THR A 325 -15.31 -5.07 0.97
N LEU A 326 -15.01 -3.90 1.53
CA LEU A 326 -15.60 -2.64 1.09
C LEU A 326 -14.60 -1.88 0.22
N MET A 327 -15.06 -1.46 -0.95
CA MET A 327 -14.35 -0.61 -1.91
C MET A 327 -14.96 0.78 -1.92
N PHE A 328 -14.14 1.82 -1.87
CA PHE A 328 -14.58 3.20 -1.88
C PHE A 328 -13.99 3.98 -3.06
N GLU A 329 -14.85 4.58 -3.88
CA GLU A 329 -14.44 5.35 -5.06
C GLU A 329 -13.92 6.75 -4.71
N GLY A 330 -14.41 7.34 -3.62
CA GLY A 330 -14.24 8.75 -3.29
C GLY A 330 -12.94 9.09 -2.55
N VAL A 331 -13.01 10.22 -1.84
CA VAL A 331 -11.94 10.75 -0.99
C VAL A 331 -12.46 11.01 0.43
N PRO A 332 -11.57 11.06 1.45
CA PRO A 332 -12.00 11.07 2.86
C PRO A 332 -12.84 12.28 3.28
N ASN A 333 -12.70 13.42 2.61
CA ASN A 333 -13.29 14.70 2.97
C ASN A 333 -14.33 15.22 1.96
N TYR A 334 -14.87 14.37 1.08
CA TYR A 334 -15.90 14.75 0.11
C TYR A 334 -17.16 13.86 0.27
N PRO A 335 -18.36 14.43 0.26
CA PRO A 335 -18.69 15.88 0.20
C PRO A 335 -18.46 16.62 1.53
N THR A 336 -18.19 15.91 2.61
CA THR A 336 -17.91 16.47 3.95
C THR A 336 -16.77 15.71 4.64
N SER A 337 -16.13 16.31 5.62
CA SER A 337 -15.09 15.69 6.44
C SER A 337 -15.60 14.55 7.34
N SER A 338 -16.91 14.32 7.40
CA SER A 338 -17.53 13.16 8.07
C SER A 338 -17.59 11.91 7.20
N ARG A 339 -17.26 12.01 5.91
CA ARG A 339 -17.50 10.97 4.89
C ARG A 339 -17.02 9.58 5.29
N PHE A 340 -15.80 9.44 5.78
CA PHE A 340 -15.27 8.15 6.22
C PHE A 340 -16.09 7.52 7.34
N TRP A 341 -16.50 8.35 8.28
CA TRP A 341 -17.23 7.89 9.46
C TRP A 341 -18.70 7.57 9.16
N GLU A 342 -19.28 8.29 8.21
CA GLU A 342 -20.62 8.01 7.67
C GLU A 342 -20.64 6.66 6.93
N ILE A 343 -19.59 6.33 6.18
CA ILE A 343 -19.40 5.00 5.54
C ILE A 343 -19.35 3.90 6.60
N CYS A 344 -18.62 4.12 7.70
CA CYS A 344 -18.55 3.17 8.80
C CYS A 344 -19.94 2.86 9.38
N ASP A 345 -20.76 3.88 9.58
CA ASP A 345 -22.13 3.70 10.10
C ASP A 345 -23.07 3.10 9.04
N LYS A 346 -23.02 3.58 7.80
CA LYS A 346 -23.86 3.11 6.69
C LYS A 346 -23.69 1.61 6.43
N HIS A 347 -22.47 1.15 6.38
CA HIS A 347 -22.15 -0.24 6.04
C HIS A 347 -21.80 -1.11 7.25
N GLN A 348 -21.90 -0.58 8.47
CA GLN A 348 -21.58 -1.27 9.72
C GLN A 348 -20.17 -1.87 9.69
N VAL A 349 -19.18 -1.06 9.29
CA VAL A 349 -17.78 -1.46 9.18
C VAL A 349 -17.23 -1.89 10.53
N ASN A 350 -16.58 -3.05 10.57
CA ASN A 350 -15.96 -3.60 11.78
C ASN A 350 -14.47 -3.31 11.85
N ILE A 351 -13.79 -3.31 10.71
CA ILE A 351 -12.35 -3.14 10.58
C ILE A 351 -12.09 -2.03 9.56
N CYS A 352 -11.36 -0.98 9.97
CA CYS A 352 -11.00 0.14 9.09
C CYS A 352 -9.48 0.25 8.99
N TYR A 353 -8.94 0.07 7.79
CA TYR A 353 -7.52 0.09 7.46
C TYR A 353 -7.20 1.23 6.50
N THR A 354 -6.44 2.23 6.95
CA THR A 354 -6.21 3.47 6.20
C THR A 354 -4.78 3.99 6.33
N ALA A 355 -4.45 5.04 5.59
CA ALA A 355 -3.12 5.64 5.62
C ALA A 355 -3.02 6.77 6.66
N PRO A 356 -1.87 6.95 7.35
CA PRO A 356 -1.62 8.08 8.25
C PRO A 356 -1.87 9.45 7.62
N THR A 357 -1.58 9.62 6.34
CA THR A 357 -1.91 10.84 5.59
C THR A 357 -3.40 11.17 5.61
N ALA A 358 -4.27 10.17 5.44
CA ALA A 358 -5.72 10.37 5.53
C ALA A 358 -6.15 10.72 6.97
N ILE A 359 -5.55 10.06 7.97
CA ILE A 359 -5.80 10.33 9.39
C ILE A 359 -5.42 11.77 9.73
N ARG A 360 -4.22 12.23 9.35
CA ARG A 360 -3.77 13.61 9.60
C ARG A 360 -4.66 14.64 8.89
N ALA A 361 -5.07 14.37 7.66
CA ALA A 361 -5.98 15.25 6.94
C ALA A 361 -7.34 15.40 7.66
N LEU A 362 -7.88 14.30 8.17
CA LEU A 362 -9.14 14.30 8.92
C LEU A 362 -8.99 14.88 10.33
N MET A 363 -7.86 14.65 11.00
CA MET A 363 -7.53 15.24 12.30
C MET A 363 -7.49 16.77 12.21
N ARG A 364 -6.97 17.33 11.12
CA ARG A 364 -6.94 18.77 10.85
C ARG A 364 -8.34 19.41 10.81
N GLU A 365 -9.37 18.65 10.40
CA GLU A 365 -10.77 19.10 10.38
C GLU A 365 -11.42 19.11 11.79
N GLY A 366 -10.69 18.66 12.80
CA GLY A 366 -11.14 18.57 14.19
C GLY A 366 -11.99 17.34 14.50
N ASP A 367 -12.49 17.28 15.73
CA ASP A 367 -13.22 16.11 16.25
C ASP A 367 -14.71 16.08 15.85
N GLU A 368 -15.31 17.23 15.58
CA GLU A 368 -16.75 17.34 15.36
C GLU A 368 -17.26 16.49 14.17
N PRO A 369 -16.58 16.42 13.02
CA PRO A 369 -16.98 15.53 11.93
C PRO A 369 -17.04 14.05 12.35
N VAL A 370 -16.14 13.62 13.23
CA VAL A 370 -16.08 12.25 13.76
C VAL A 370 -17.23 12.02 14.74
N LYS A 371 -17.42 12.95 15.69
CA LYS A 371 -18.43 12.85 16.77
C LYS A 371 -19.89 12.84 16.28
N ARG A 372 -20.14 13.31 15.04
CA ARG A 372 -21.48 13.26 14.40
C ARG A 372 -21.93 11.83 14.06
N THR A 373 -21.01 10.87 14.06
CA THR A 373 -21.27 9.48 13.69
C THR A 373 -21.10 8.55 14.90
N SER A 374 -21.75 7.42 14.85
CA SER A 374 -21.75 6.45 15.94
C SER A 374 -20.51 5.57 15.98
N ARG A 375 -20.10 5.04 14.83
CA ARG A 375 -19.00 4.08 14.63
C ARG A 375 -19.02 2.89 15.61
N LYS A 376 -20.20 2.52 16.09
CA LYS A 376 -20.37 1.45 17.10
C LYS A 376 -19.92 0.08 16.58
N SER A 377 -20.01 -0.14 15.27
CA SER A 377 -19.59 -1.38 14.62
C SER A 377 -18.08 -1.54 14.56
N LEU A 378 -17.30 -0.45 14.55
CA LEU A 378 -15.86 -0.51 14.53
C LEU A 378 -15.33 -1.24 15.78
N ARG A 379 -14.45 -2.21 15.56
CA ARG A 379 -13.76 -2.98 16.61
C ARG A 379 -12.25 -3.01 16.43
N LEU A 380 -11.73 -2.70 15.23
CA LEU A 380 -10.32 -2.66 14.91
C LEU A 380 -10.02 -1.52 13.94
N LEU A 381 -8.93 -0.85 14.18
CA LEU A 381 -8.36 0.16 13.30
C LEU A 381 -6.97 -0.31 12.80
N GLY A 382 -6.56 0.18 11.65
CA GLY A 382 -5.23 -0.13 11.15
C GLY A 382 -4.64 1.03 10.34
N THR A 383 -3.30 1.03 10.26
CA THR A 383 -2.52 2.04 9.52
C THR A 383 -1.54 1.38 8.57
N VAL A 384 -1.30 2.04 7.42
CA VAL A 384 -0.46 1.51 6.34
C VAL A 384 0.17 2.59 5.48
N GLY A 385 1.33 2.27 4.92
CA GLY A 385 1.97 3.01 3.83
C GLY A 385 3.06 3.98 4.24
N GLU A 386 3.03 4.44 5.47
CA GLU A 386 4.06 5.31 6.08
C GLU A 386 4.03 5.17 7.60
N PRO A 387 5.11 5.51 8.32
CA PRO A 387 5.06 5.60 9.78
C PRO A 387 4.01 6.62 10.24
N ILE A 388 3.23 6.24 11.24
CA ILE A 388 2.29 7.16 11.89
C ILE A 388 2.98 7.86 13.07
N ASN A 389 2.84 9.17 13.17
CA ASN A 389 3.31 9.89 14.33
C ASN A 389 2.40 9.65 15.56
N PRO A 390 2.96 9.68 16.79
CA PRO A 390 2.19 9.37 18.00
C PRO A 390 0.91 10.18 18.17
N GLU A 391 0.92 11.48 17.85
CA GLU A 391 -0.24 12.37 17.99
C GLU A 391 -1.41 11.94 17.10
N ALA A 392 -1.13 11.59 15.83
CA ALA A 392 -2.14 11.11 14.91
C ALA A 392 -2.65 9.70 15.30
N TRP A 393 -1.75 8.85 15.83
CA TRP A 393 -2.10 7.54 16.37
C TRP A 393 -3.04 7.69 17.57
N GLU A 394 -2.72 8.57 18.53
CA GLU A 394 -3.55 8.80 19.71
C GLU A 394 -4.91 9.41 19.36
N TRP A 395 -4.93 10.37 18.42
CA TRP A 395 -6.19 10.91 17.92
C TRP A 395 -7.06 9.81 17.27
N TYR A 396 -6.44 8.95 16.46
CA TYR A 396 -7.12 7.84 15.82
C TYR A 396 -7.68 6.84 16.84
N TYR A 397 -6.90 6.53 17.88
CA TYR A 397 -7.33 5.67 18.97
C TYR A 397 -8.47 6.29 19.81
N ARG A 398 -8.26 7.53 20.28
CA ARG A 398 -9.19 8.18 21.23
C ARG A 398 -10.45 8.68 20.54
N VAL A 399 -10.33 9.40 19.42
CA VAL A 399 -11.45 10.08 18.78
C VAL A 399 -12.19 9.15 17.84
N VAL A 400 -11.49 8.45 16.95
CA VAL A 400 -12.11 7.55 15.98
C VAL A 400 -12.48 6.21 16.62
N GLY A 401 -11.53 5.58 17.30
CA GLY A 401 -11.68 4.29 17.97
C GLY A 401 -12.47 4.36 19.28
N ASN A 402 -12.69 5.55 19.81
CA ASN A 402 -13.39 5.78 21.07
C ASN A 402 -12.77 4.99 22.23
N GLU A 403 -11.45 4.90 22.25
CA GLU A 403 -10.59 4.19 23.21
C GLU A 403 -10.89 2.68 23.36
N ARG A 404 -11.62 2.08 22.41
CA ARG A 404 -12.03 0.66 22.45
C ARG A 404 -11.52 -0.17 21.27
N CYS A 405 -11.05 0.48 20.22
CA CYS A 405 -10.54 -0.20 19.03
C CYS A 405 -9.01 -0.21 19.09
N PRO A 406 -8.36 -1.37 19.20
CA PRO A 406 -6.91 -1.44 19.04
C PRO A 406 -6.51 -1.02 17.63
N ILE A 407 -5.26 -0.53 17.50
CA ILE A 407 -4.70 -0.13 16.21
C ILE A 407 -3.61 -1.13 15.81
N VAL A 408 -3.74 -1.71 14.62
CA VAL A 408 -2.66 -2.45 13.98
C VAL A 408 -1.88 -1.49 13.07
N ASP A 409 -0.70 -1.10 13.52
CA ASP A 409 0.23 -0.27 12.76
C ASP A 409 1.17 -1.18 11.98
N THR A 410 0.96 -1.25 10.66
CA THR A 410 1.58 -2.28 9.82
C THR A 410 2.77 -1.74 9.05
N TRP A 411 3.87 -2.49 9.04
CA TRP A 411 4.99 -2.24 8.14
C TRP A 411 5.14 -3.35 7.11
N TRP A 412 5.21 -2.95 5.86
CA TRP A 412 5.44 -3.79 4.70
C TRP A 412 5.64 -2.96 3.43
N GLN A 413 5.93 -3.60 2.31
CA GLN A 413 6.27 -2.97 1.04
C GLN A 413 5.55 -3.65 -0.12
N THR A 414 5.54 -3.04 -1.29
CA THR A 414 5.08 -3.70 -2.54
C THR A 414 5.86 -5.00 -2.77
N GLU A 415 7.14 -4.96 -2.51
CA GLU A 415 8.09 -6.05 -2.64
C GLU A 415 7.81 -7.23 -1.70
N THR A 416 7.18 -6.97 -0.57
CA THR A 416 6.91 -8.02 0.43
C THR A 416 5.60 -8.77 0.21
N GLY A 417 4.71 -8.23 -0.62
CA GLY A 417 3.41 -8.83 -0.97
C GLY A 417 2.37 -8.83 0.14
N GLY A 418 2.79 -8.65 1.38
CA GLY A 418 1.94 -8.58 2.56
C GLY A 418 2.70 -8.06 3.78
N ILE A 419 1.99 -7.92 4.90
CA ILE A 419 2.47 -7.35 6.16
C ILE A 419 3.57 -8.22 6.76
N LEU A 420 4.72 -7.61 7.14
CA LEU A 420 5.84 -8.29 7.76
C LEU A 420 5.97 -8.02 9.27
N ILE A 421 5.67 -6.78 9.70
CA ILE A 421 5.77 -6.37 11.10
C ILE A 421 4.46 -5.66 11.47
N SER A 422 3.82 -6.11 12.53
CA SER A 422 2.54 -5.56 13.00
C SER A 422 2.19 -6.08 14.39
N PRO A 423 1.53 -5.28 15.24
CA PRO A 423 0.87 -5.84 16.41
C PRO A 423 -0.25 -6.78 16.00
N LEU A 424 -0.56 -7.75 16.85
CA LEU A 424 -1.77 -8.56 16.76
C LEU A 424 -2.74 -8.14 17.87
N PRO A 425 -4.02 -7.91 17.58
CA PRO A 425 -4.98 -7.27 18.49
C PRO A 425 -5.11 -7.97 19.86
N GLY A 426 -5.04 -9.31 19.88
CA GLY A 426 -5.15 -10.10 21.10
C GLY A 426 -3.84 -10.41 21.81
N ALA A 427 -2.70 -10.14 21.17
CA ALA A 427 -1.39 -10.58 21.63
C ALA A 427 -0.47 -9.44 22.09
N THR A 428 -0.52 -8.30 21.42
CA THR A 428 0.52 -7.27 21.52
C THR A 428 0.01 -6.02 22.23
N ALA A 429 0.67 -5.60 23.32
CA ALA A 429 0.45 -4.28 23.88
C ALA A 429 0.99 -3.21 22.92
N LEU A 430 0.25 -2.11 22.74
CA LEU A 430 0.56 -1.13 21.69
C LEU A 430 1.42 0.02 22.23
N LYS A 431 2.30 0.51 21.38
CA LYS A 431 3.04 1.77 21.58
C LYS A 431 2.76 2.67 20.38
N PRO A 432 2.26 3.90 20.56
CA PRO A 432 1.93 4.81 19.47
C PRO A 432 3.08 5.00 18.48
N GLY A 433 2.87 4.65 17.21
CA GLY A 433 3.85 4.76 16.13
C GLY A 433 4.81 3.58 15.97
N SER A 434 4.69 2.52 16.78
CA SER A 434 5.49 1.31 16.63
C SER A 434 4.77 0.26 15.79
N ALA A 435 5.46 -0.30 14.79
CA ALA A 435 4.99 -1.49 14.07
C ALA A 435 5.12 -2.78 14.91
N THR A 436 5.77 -2.73 16.05
CA THR A 436 5.91 -3.73 17.11
C THR A 436 6.67 -5.00 16.70
N MET A 437 5.97 -6.13 16.50
CA MET A 437 6.58 -7.46 16.42
C MET A 437 6.51 -8.06 15.01
N PRO A 438 7.48 -8.90 14.61
CA PRO A 438 7.45 -9.58 13.33
C PRO A 438 6.30 -10.59 13.26
N LEU A 439 5.73 -10.75 12.06
CA LEU A 439 4.78 -11.82 11.78
C LEU A 439 5.47 -13.16 11.58
N PHE A 440 4.66 -14.21 11.51
CA PHE A 440 5.12 -15.61 11.43
C PHE A 440 6.01 -15.85 10.22
N GLY A 441 7.15 -16.51 10.45
CA GLY A 441 8.15 -16.83 9.43
C GLY A 441 9.03 -15.66 8.99
N VAL A 442 8.73 -14.44 9.47
CA VAL A 442 9.52 -13.23 9.17
C VAL A 442 10.62 -13.06 10.19
N GLN A 443 11.86 -12.92 9.73
CA GLN A 443 13.06 -12.79 10.56
C GLN A 443 13.74 -11.45 10.30
N PRO A 444 13.26 -10.33 10.88
CA PRO A 444 13.90 -9.04 10.74
C PRO A 444 15.15 -8.97 11.61
N ALA A 445 16.16 -8.26 11.11
CA ALA A 445 17.35 -7.91 11.86
C ALA A 445 17.75 -6.46 11.57
N LEU A 446 18.53 -5.89 12.47
CA LEU A 446 19.15 -4.58 12.27
C LEU A 446 20.64 -4.77 12.03
N VAL A 447 21.17 -4.04 11.04
CA VAL A 447 22.59 -4.06 10.70
C VAL A 447 23.15 -2.64 10.65
N ASP A 448 24.44 -2.50 10.94
CA ASP A 448 25.16 -1.24 10.76
C ASP A 448 25.45 -0.95 9.26
N GLY A 449 26.22 0.10 8.97
CA GLY A 449 26.60 0.45 7.60
C GLY A 449 27.51 -0.57 6.91
N ASP A 450 28.22 -1.38 7.69
CA ASP A 450 29.14 -2.41 7.22
C ASP A 450 28.50 -3.80 7.14
N GLY A 451 27.23 -3.92 7.54
CA GLY A 451 26.45 -5.17 7.51
C GLY A 451 26.61 -6.05 8.75
N ASN A 452 27.23 -5.55 9.83
CA ASN A 452 27.29 -6.28 11.09
C ASN A 452 25.94 -6.28 11.79
N PHE A 453 25.49 -7.45 12.27
CA PHE A 453 24.25 -7.58 13.02
C PHE A 453 24.34 -6.88 14.38
N LEU A 454 23.28 -6.17 14.71
CA LEU A 454 23.14 -5.38 15.94
C LEU A 454 22.14 -6.04 16.89
N ASP A 455 22.54 -6.25 18.14
CA ASP A 455 21.72 -6.85 19.18
C ASP A 455 21.14 -5.83 20.15
N GLY A 456 20.04 -6.21 20.83
CA GLY A 456 19.40 -5.40 21.86
C GLY A 456 18.65 -4.18 21.34
N ALA A 457 18.51 -3.16 22.19
CA ALA A 457 17.89 -1.88 21.83
C ALA A 457 18.87 -1.03 21.01
N VAL A 458 18.57 -0.83 19.74
CA VAL A 458 19.51 -0.21 18.79
C VAL A 458 18.81 0.31 17.54
N ASP A 459 19.43 1.29 16.90
CA ASP A 459 19.06 1.79 15.56
C ASP A 459 19.92 1.14 14.49
N GLY A 460 19.35 0.84 13.33
CA GLY A 460 20.09 0.24 12.22
C GLY A 460 19.33 0.21 10.90
N ASN A 461 19.96 -0.37 9.89
CA ASN A 461 19.29 -0.69 8.63
C ASN A 461 18.46 -1.95 8.82
N LEU A 462 17.20 -1.91 8.40
CA LEU A 462 16.32 -3.06 8.50
C LEU A 462 16.57 -4.04 7.35
N VAL A 463 16.88 -5.27 7.71
CA VAL A 463 17.04 -6.39 6.77
C VAL A 463 16.15 -7.56 7.17
N ILE A 464 15.79 -8.40 6.22
CA ILE A 464 15.10 -9.67 6.45
C ILE A 464 16.05 -10.82 6.08
N THR A 465 16.30 -11.71 7.02
CA THR A 465 17.34 -12.75 6.89
C THR A 465 16.86 -14.06 6.29
N ASN A 466 15.54 -14.23 6.09
CA ASN A 466 14.97 -15.42 5.47
C ASN A 466 13.77 -15.04 4.59
N SER A 467 13.48 -15.85 3.57
CA SER A 467 12.35 -15.66 2.68
C SER A 467 11.00 -16.03 3.33
N TRP A 468 9.94 -15.44 2.83
CA TRP A 468 8.54 -15.72 3.14
C TRP A 468 7.75 -15.91 1.83
N PRO A 469 6.62 -16.62 1.83
CA PRO A 469 5.91 -16.97 0.59
C PRO A 469 5.47 -15.78 -0.25
N GLY A 470 5.10 -14.65 0.39
CA GLY A 470 4.63 -13.42 -0.27
C GLY A 470 5.72 -12.54 -0.87
N GLN A 471 7.01 -12.88 -0.70
CA GLN A 471 8.13 -12.12 -1.24
C GLN A 471 8.07 -12.04 -2.77
N MET A 472 8.38 -10.85 -3.33
CA MET A 472 8.52 -10.69 -4.78
C MET A 472 9.55 -11.67 -5.34
N ARG A 473 9.37 -12.08 -6.59
CA ARG A 473 10.30 -13.03 -7.24
C ARG A 473 11.39 -12.35 -8.03
N SER A 474 11.09 -11.19 -8.60
CA SER A 474 12.04 -10.43 -9.42
C SER A 474 11.52 -9.03 -9.73
N VAL A 475 12.34 -8.20 -10.33
CA VAL A 475 11.91 -7.08 -11.15
C VAL A 475 11.62 -7.62 -12.55
N TYR A 476 10.43 -7.36 -13.06
CA TYR A 476 9.99 -7.83 -14.37
C TYR A 476 10.96 -7.38 -15.48
N GLY A 477 11.44 -8.34 -16.28
CA GLY A 477 12.39 -8.10 -17.36
C GLY A 477 13.81 -7.72 -16.92
N ASP A 478 14.09 -7.56 -15.61
CA ASP A 478 15.39 -7.10 -15.12
C ASP A 478 15.76 -7.73 -13.76
N HIS A 479 16.11 -9.02 -13.78
CA HIS A 479 16.50 -9.75 -12.57
C HIS A 479 17.76 -9.19 -11.93
N GLN A 480 18.71 -8.67 -12.72
CA GLN A 480 19.92 -8.07 -12.16
C GLN A 480 19.60 -6.85 -11.30
N ARG A 481 18.65 -6.02 -11.72
CA ARG A 481 18.17 -4.89 -10.92
C ARG A 481 17.53 -5.33 -9.59
N PHE A 482 16.89 -6.49 -9.55
CA PHE A 482 16.39 -7.08 -8.32
C PHE A 482 17.53 -7.44 -7.37
N VAL A 483 18.56 -8.13 -7.88
CA VAL A 483 19.76 -8.47 -7.12
C VAL A 483 20.45 -7.22 -6.59
N ASP A 484 20.72 -6.26 -7.46
CA ASP A 484 21.47 -5.04 -7.12
C ASP A 484 20.72 -4.16 -6.11
N THR A 485 19.39 -4.10 -6.20
CA THR A 485 18.60 -3.25 -5.32
C THR A 485 18.44 -3.82 -3.92
N TYR A 486 18.23 -5.14 -3.80
CA TYR A 486 17.77 -5.72 -2.54
C TYR A 486 18.75 -6.68 -1.87
N PHE A 487 19.79 -7.15 -2.58
CA PHE A 487 20.70 -8.18 -2.06
C PHE A 487 22.19 -7.85 -2.20
N ALA A 488 22.53 -6.79 -2.95
CA ALA A 488 23.93 -6.43 -3.15
C ALA A 488 24.53 -5.64 -1.96
N THR A 489 23.70 -4.94 -1.18
CA THR A 489 24.17 -4.09 -0.07
C THR A 489 24.60 -4.92 1.14
N PHE A 490 23.80 -5.91 1.54
CA PHE A 490 24.04 -6.77 2.69
C PHE A 490 23.94 -8.23 2.27
N GLU A 491 25.06 -8.93 2.27
CA GLU A 491 25.15 -10.31 1.79
C GLU A 491 24.24 -11.26 2.60
N GLY A 492 23.49 -12.12 1.90
CA GLY A 492 22.59 -13.10 2.51
C GLY A 492 21.32 -12.51 3.14
N CYS A 493 21.06 -11.22 2.94
CA CYS A 493 19.89 -10.54 3.50
C CYS A 493 19.09 -9.79 2.43
N TYR A 494 17.77 -9.81 2.56
CA TYR A 494 16.92 -8.88 1.83
C TYR A 494 17.00 -7.50 2.49
N PHE A 495 17.55 -6.51 1.79
CA PHE A 495 17.63 -5.13 2.27
C PHE A 495 16.36 -4.38 1.95
N THR A 496 15.66 -3.93 2.97
CA THR A 496 14.36 -3.24 2.83
C THR A 496 14.49 -1.81 2.30
N GLY A 497 15.66 -1.20 2.43
CA GLY A 497 15.88 0.22 2.19
C GLY A 497 15.27 1.13 3.26
N ASP A 498 14.76 0.56 4.36
CA ASP A 498 14.24 1.28 5.51
C ASP A 498 15.21 1.22 6.69
N GLY A 499 15.29 2.29 7.46
CA GLY A 499 15.90 2.30 8.78
C GLY A 499 14.86 1.94 9.84
N ALA A 500 15.31 1.30 10.91
CA ALA A 500 14.46 1.00 12.04
C ALA A 500 15.23 1.08 13.35
N ARG A 501 14.48 1.33 14.44
CA ARG A 501 14.94 1.19 15.80
C ARG A 501 14.24 0.00 16.43
N ARG A 502 14.96 -0.80 17.20
CA ARG A 502 14.40 -1.81 18.11
C ARG A 502 14.56 -1.30 19.54
N ASP A 503 13.48 -1.30 20.29
CA ASP A 503 13.51 -0.85 21.70
C ASP A 503 13.83 -2.01 22.67
N GLU A 504 13.84 -1.70 23.99
CA GLU A 504 14.16 -2.65 25.06
C GLU A 504 13.17 -3.81 25.16
N ASP A 505 11.92 -3.61 24.69
CA ASP A 505 10.87 -4.66 24.65
C ASP A 505 10.92 -5.47 23.34
N GLY A 506 11.87 -5.17 22.45
CA GLY A 506 12.03 -5.81 21.15
C GLY A 506 11.11 -5.27 20.06
N TYR A 507 10.42 -4.15 20.29
CA TYR A 507 9.50 -3.56 19.35
C TYR A 507 10.22 -2.78 18.26
N TYR A 508 9.78 -2.94 17.01
CA TYR A 508 10.33 -2.25 15.84
C TYR A 508 9.60 -0.93 15.57
N TRP A 509 10.39 0.11 15.39
CA TRP A 509 9.97 1.46 15.01
C TRP A 509 10.61 1.78 13.67
N ILE A 510 9.81 2.06 12.65
CA ILE A 510 10.33 2.43 11.34
C ILE A 510 10.71 3.90 11.36
N THR A 511 11.99 4.20 11.14
CA THR A 511 12.53 5.57 11.22
C THR A 511 12.53 6.28 9.87
N GLY A 512 12.17 5.58 8.79
CA GLY A 512 12.05 6.11 7.44
C GLY A 512 12.99 5.41 6.45
N ARG A 513 13.02 5.93 5.22
CA ARG A 513 13.91 5.41 4.18
C ARG A 513 15.37 5.71 4.52
N VAL A 514 16.26 4.75 4.26
CA VAL A 514 17.71 4.95 4.45
C VAL A 514 18.22 6.11 3.60
N ASP A 515 17.65 6.33 2.40
CA ASP A 515 17.96 7.46 1.52
C ASP A 515 17.50 8.81 2.10
N ASP A 516 16.59 8.81 3.07
CA ASP A 516 16.01 9.98 3.74
C ASP A 516 16.63 10.23 5.13
N VAL A 517 17.66 9.46 5.52
CA VAL A 517 18.37 9.67 6.79
C VAL A 517 19.25 10.92 6.71
N LEU A 518 19.17 11.75 7.75
CA LEU A 518 19.97 12.95 7.92
C LEU A 518 21.32 12.60 8.57
N ASN A 519 22.41 13.15 8.03
CA ASN A 519 23.75 13.07 8.60
C ASN A 519 24.19 14.46 9.09
N VAL A 520 23.74 14.85 10.27
CA VAL A 520 24.02 16.18 10.84
C VAL A 520 25.21 16.09 11.78
N SER A 521 26.32 16.73 11.43
CA SER A 521 27.54 16.75 12.26
C SER A 521 28.03 15.36 12.68
N GLY A 522 27.90 14.37 11.80
CA GLY A 522 28.27 12.98 12.07
C GLY A 522 27.25 12.14 12.84
N HIS A 523 26.10 12.73 13.19
CA HIS A 523 25.00 11.99 13.84
C HIS A 523 23.95 11.60 12.80
N ARG A 524 23.62 10.31 12.78
CA ARG A 524 22.58 9.75 11.92
C ARG A 524 21.21 9.91 12.58
N MET A 525 20.25 10.52 11.90
CA MET A 525 18.93 10.83 12.42
C MET A 525 17.86 10.57 11.36
N GLY A 526 16.74 9.97 11.73
CA GLY A 526 15.59 9.80 10.85
C GLY A 526 14.85 11.12 10.60
N THR A 527 14.48 11.40 9.36
CA THR A 527 13.61 12.56 9.06
C THR A 527 12.28 12.49 9.82
N ALA A 528 11.74 11.30 10.00
CA ALA A 528 10.48 11.06 10.69
C ALA A 528 10.48 11.54 12.15
N GLU A 529 11.61 11.48 12.85
CA GLU A 529 11.71 11.95 14.24
C GLU A 529 11.55 13.47 14.31
N VAL A 530 12.20 14.19 13.40
CA VAL A 530 12.10 15.66 13.33
C VAL A 530 10.72 16.09 12.86
N GLU A 531 10.15 15.38 11.90
CA GLU A 531 8.78 15.59 11.42
C GLU A 531 7.76 15.39 12.54
N SER A 532 7.89 14.33 13.31
CA SER A 532 7.02 14.03 14.46
C SER A 532 7.10 15.15 15.51
N ALA A 533 8.31 15.59 15.86
CA ALA A 533 8.49 16.70 16.80
C ALA A 533 7.88 18.02 16.30
N LEU A 534 7.94 18.30 14.99
CA LEU A 534 7.29 19.47 14.42
C LEU A 534 5.76 19.37 14.48
N VAL A 535 5.21 18.20 14.14
CA VAL A 535 3.75 17.96 14.12
C VAL A 535 3.16 17.90 15.54
N SER A 536 3.95 17.61 16.57
CA SER A 536 3.49 17.69 17.97
C SER A 536 3.23 19.13 18.45
N HIS A 537 3.63 20.14 17.67
CA HIS A 537 3.27 21.52 17.95
C HIS A 537 1.85 21.81 17.47
N HIS A 538 1.03 22.46 18.32
CA HIS A 538 -0.39 22.69 18.07
C HIS A 538 -0.72 23.50 16.79
N ASP A 539 0.23 24.29 16.31
CA ASP A 539 0.08 25.11 15.11
C ASP A 539 0.48 24.39 13.81
N VAL A 540 1.05 23.20 13.91
CA VAL A 540 1.57 22.44 12.76
C VAL A 540 0.61 21.34 12.35
N ALA A 541 0.12 21.40 11.11
CA ALA A 541 -0.72 20.36 10.54
C ALA A 541 0.09 19.22 9.93
N GLU A 542 1.19 19.54 9.25
CA GLU A 542 2.04 18.56 8.57
C GLU A 542 3.45 19.12 8.42
N ALA A 543 4.45 18.23 8.42
CA ALA A 543 5.82 18.58 8.15
C ALA A 543 6.51 17.54 7.29
N ALA A 544 7.45 17.97 6.45
CA ALA A 544 8.38 17.10 5.74
C ALA A 544 9.80 17.65 5.92
N VAL A 545 10.74 16.78 6.25
CA VAL A 545 12.12 17.16 6.53
C VAL A 545 13.06 16.48 5.55
N VAL A 546 14.04 17.23 5.08
CA VAL A 546 15.11 16.73 4.21
C VAL A 546 16.45 17.30 4.63
N GLY A 547 17.53 16.60 4.27
CA GLY A 547 18.87 17.13 4.36
C GLY A 547 19.20 18.04 3.18
N TYR A 548 19.98 19.10 3.43
CA TYR A 548 20.54 19.95 2.40
C TYR A 548 22.04 20.19 2.65
N PRO A 549 22.84 20.49 1.62
CA PRO A 549 24.27 20.80 1.80
C PRO A 549 24.49 21.98 2.75
N HIS A 550 25.31 21.79 3.79
CA HIS A 550 25.61 22.82 4.78
C HIS A 550 27.13 22.91 5.02
N GLU A 551 27.71 24.08 4.85
CA GLU A 551 29.16 24.29 4.87
C GLU A 551 29.89 23.80 6.14
N ILE A 552 29.26 23.95 7.31
CA ILE A 552 29.86 23.59 8.60
C ILE A 552 29.48 22.19 9.05
N LYS A 553 28.22 21.78 8.84
CA LYS A 553 27.67 20.54 9.36
C LYS A 553 27.78 19.35 8.37
N GLY A 554 28.25 19.64 7.15
CA GLY A 554 28.16 18.72 6.02
C GLY A 554 26.73 18.63 5.47
N GLN A 555 25.77 18.33 6.35
CA GLN A 555 24.35 18.34 6.04
C GLN A 555 23.58 19.13 7.10
N GLY A 556 22.72 20.04 6.67
CA GLY A 556 21.77 20.78 7.51
C GLY A 556 20.36 20.21 7.38
N ILE A 557 19.49 20.62 8.27
CA ILE A 557 18.09 20.19 8.33
C ILE A 557 17.21 21.27 7.72
N TYR A 558 16.50 20.91 6.65
CA TYR A 558 15.50 21.75 5.99
C TYR A 558 14.11 21.19 6.26
N ALA A 559 13.25 21.96 6.91
CA ALA A 559 11.88 21.58 7.23
C ALA A 559 10.87 22.37 6.37
N TYR A 560 9.99 21.65 5.68
CA TYR A 560 8.79 22.19 5.04
C TYR A 560 7.62 21.99 5.98
N VAL A 561 6.93 23.06 6.35
CA VAL A 561 5.88 23.03 7.39
C VAL A 561 4.58 23.60 6.85
N THR A 562 3.52 22.81 6.94
CA THR A 562 2.15 23.22 6.69
C THR A 562 1.48 23.51 8.04
N LEU A 563 0.94 24.72 8.20
CA LEU A 563 0.28 25.15 9.42
C LEU A 563 -1.20 24.71 9.48
N MET A 564 -1.73 24.69 10.69
CA MET A 564 -3.16 24.54 10.93
C MET A 564 -3.92 25.72 10.31
N GLU A 565 -5.19 25.50 9.96
CA GLU A 565 -6.04 26.54 9.36
C GLU A 565 -6.22 27.73 10.33
N GLY A 566 -6.01 28.95 9.81
CA GLY A 566 -6.13 30.18 10.58
C GLY A 566 -4.87 30.59 11.35
N VAL A 567 -3.80 29.80 11.29
CA VAL A 567 -2.49 30.16 11.88
C VAL A 567 -1.71 31.06 10.92
N GLU A 568 -1.24 32.19 11.40
CA GLU A 568 -0.45 33.13 10.59
C GLU A 568 1.03 32.69 10.52
N THR A 569 1.62 32.85 9.35
CA THR A 569 3.05 32.60 9.14
C THR A 569 3.90 33.75 9.71
N GLY A 570 5.06 33.42 10.28
CA GLY A 570 5.98 34.46 10.80
C GLY A 570 7.32 33.92 11.27
N ASP A 571 8.31 34.76 11.41
CA ASP A 571 9.66 34.38 11.88
C ASP A 571 9.67 34.06 13.39
N GLU A 572 8.74 34.60 14.15
CA GLU A 572 8.57 34.28 15.56
C GLU A 572 8.16 32.80 15.71
N LEU A 573 7.19 32.36 14.92
CA LEU A 573 6.74 30.94 14.92
C LEU A 573 7.86 30.00 14.41
N LYS A 574 8.66 30.40 13.40
CA LYS A 574 9.85 29.62 13.02
C LYS A 574 10.80 29.40 14.19
N THR A 575 11.06 30.48 14.92
CA THR A 575 11.95 30.43 16.09
C THR A 575 11.35 29.55 17.20
N GLU A 576 10.06 29.61 17.39
CA GLU A 576 9.34 28.77 18.36
C GLU A 576 9.43 27.30 17.99
N LEU A 577 9.13 26.93 16.73
CA LEU A 577 9.25 25.56 16.22
C LEU A 577 10.68 25.03 16.33
N GLN A 578 11.70 25.85 16.05
CA GLN A 578 13.11 25.48 16.24
C GLN A 578 13.42 25.17 17.71
N LYS A 579 12.91 25.97 18.64
CA LYS A 579 13.07 25.75 20.10
C LYS A 579 12.28 24.50 20.53
N TRP A 580 11.10 24.29 19.95
CA TRP A 580 10.26 23.14 20.21
C TRP A 580 10.96 21.84 19.85
N VAL A 581 11.45 21.70 18.61
CA VAL A 581 12.20 20.51 18.18
C VAL A 581 13.45 20.30 19.04
N ARG A 582 14.16 21.39 19.37
CA ARG A 582 15.32 21.30 20.28
C ARG A 582 14.94 20.77 21.66
N LYS A 583 13.77 21.12 22.19
CA LYS A 583 13.27 20.64 23.47
C LYS A 583 12.88 19.16 23.41
N GLU A 584 12.17 18.77 22.34
CA GLU A 584 11.63 17.42 22.19
C GLU A 584 12.72 16.36 21.87
N ILE A 585 13.67 16.68 21.00
CA ILE A 585 14.70 15.73 20.55
C ILE A 585 16.10 16.12 21.06
N GLY A 586 16.46 17.40 20.94
CA GLY A 586 17.79 17.88 21.27
C GLY A 586 18.36 18.90 20.28
N PRO A 587 19.53 19.49 20.59
CA PRO A 587 20.09 20.59 19.80
C PRO A 587 20.51 20.19 18.37
N ILE A 588 20.83 18.91 18.14
CA ILE A 588 21.28 18.38 16.84
C ILE A 588 20.12 18.32 15.84
N ALA A 589 18.91 18.07 16.34
CA ALA A 589 17.70 17.92 15.53
C ALA A 589 17.05 19.25 15.13
N LYS A 590 17.53 20.35 15.67
CA LYS A 590 16.98 21.68 15.39
C LYS A 590 17.06 21.99 13.90
N PRO A 591 15.92 22.26 13.19
CA PRO A 591 15.94 22.66 11.80
C PRO A 591 16.76 23.94 11.59
N ASP A 592 17.63 23.92 10.59
CA ASP A 592 18.41 25.11 10.20
C ASP A 592 17.53 26.07 9.41
N LEU A 593 16.72 25.53 8.51
CA LEU A 593 15.77 26.28 7.69
C LEU A 593 14.36 25.72 7.85
N ILE A 594 13.38 26.62 7.98
CA ILE A 594 11.96 26.30 7.96
C ILE A 594 11.31 27.10 6.84
N GLN A 595 10.70 26.39 5.90
CA GLN A 595 9.89 26.96 4.83
C GLN A 595 8.40 26.68 5.09
N TRP A 596 7.60 27.73 5.04
CA TRP A 596 6.16 27.57 5.04
C TRP A 596 5.71 26.96 3.71
N ALA A 597 4.98 25.87 3.77
CA ALA A 597 4.47 25.15 2.63
C ALA A 597 2.94 25.07 2.73
N PRO A 598 2.18 25.68 1.81
CA PRO A 598 0.73 25.55 1.78
C PRO A 598 0.28 24.10 1.59
N GLY A 599 1.13 23.30 0.96
CA GLY A 599 1.01 21.86 0.80
C GLY A 599 2.36 21.23 0.54
N LEU A 600 2.45 19.91 0.72
CA LEU A 600 3.64 19.12 0.40
C LEU A 600 3.48 18.42 -0.96
N PRO A 601 4.58 18.25 -1.74
CA PRO A 601 4.53 17.51 -2.99
C PRO A 601 4.29 16.05 -2.68
N LYS A 602 3.07 15.59 -2.93
CA LYS A 602 2.63 14.23 -2.66
C LYS A 602 2.31 13.50 -3.95
N THR A 603 2.53 12.20 -3.93
CA THR A 603 1.87 11.33 -4.90
C THR A 603 0.37 11.37 -4.67
N ARG A 604 -0.40 10.94 -5.65
CA ARG A 604 -1.86 10.84 -5.51
C ARG A 604 -2.31 9.81 -4.45
N SER A 605 -1.40 8.95 -3.98
CA SER A 605 -1.61 8.09 -2.80
C SER A 605 -1.36 8.81 -1.47
N GLY A 606 -0.97 10.07 -1.49
CA GLY A 606 -0.63 10.84 -0.30
C GLY A 606 0.83 10.74 0.15
N LYS A 607 1.66 9.89 -0.47
CA LYS A 607 3.07 9.75 -0.10
C LYS A 607 3.86 11.00 -0.49
N ILE A 608 4.59 11.57 0.46
CA ILE A 608 5.45 12.75 0.25
C ILE A 608 6.61 12.39 -0.69
N MET A 609 6.80 13.21 -1.71
CA MET A 609 7.89 13.05 -2.69
C MET A 609 9.15 13.78 -2.22
N ARG A 610 9.82 13.22 -1.18
CA ARG A 610 11.01 13.83 -0.57
C ARG A 610 12.15 14.09 -1.55
N ARG A 611 12.22 13.33 -2.64
CA ARG A 611 13.18 13.56 -3.72
C ARG A 611 13.05 14.98 -4.29
N ILE A 612 11.82 15.46 -4.51
CA ILE A 612 11.57 16.84 -4.99
C ILE A 612 11.97 17.84 -3.92
N LEU A 613 11.57 17.61 -2.67
CA LEU A 613 11.93 18.48 -1.54
C LEU A 613 13.45 18.61 -1.36
N ARG A 614 14.19 17.50 -1.47
CA ARG A 614 15.67 17.51 -1.40
C ARG A 614 16.28 18.34 -2.52
N LYS A 615 15.79 18.25 -3.74
CA LYS A 615 16.26 19.04 -4.86
C LYS A 615 16.00 20.53 -4.68
N VAL A 616 14.82 20.89 -4.21
CA VAL A 616 14.49 22.28 -3.87
C VAL A 616 15.36 22.81 -2.73
N ALA A 617 15.56 21.99 -1.67
CA ALA A 617 16.42 22.33 -0.54
C ALA A 617 17.91 22.44 -0.92
N ALA A 618 18.36 21.72 -1.94
CA ALA A 618 19.72 21.81 -2.47
C ALA A 618 19.91 22.91 -3.54
N ASP A 619 18.87 23.69 -3.85
CA ASP A 619 18.82 24.68 -4.95
C ASP A 619 19.11 24.09 -6.33
N ASP A 620 18.86 22.77 -6.51
CA ASP A 620 19.03 22.01 -7.76
C ASP A 620 17.67 21.51 -8.25
N TYR A 621 16.89 22.38 -8.87
CA TYR A 621 15.53 22.07 -9.34
C TYR A 621 15.39 22.02 -10.86
N THR A 622 16.50 21.98 -11.59
CA THR A 622 16.52 21.90 -13.06
C THR A 622 16.03 20.54 -13.58
N GLU A 623 16.31 19.49 -12.84
CA GLU A 623 15.87 18.12 -13.15
C GLU A 623 15.19 17.48 -11.94
N LEU A 624 13.90 17.69 -11.77
CA LEU A 624 13.12 17.14 -10.65
C LEU A 624 12.84 15.62 -10.81
N GLY A 625 13.23 15.02 -11.92
CA GLY A 625 12.93 13.62 -12.26
C GLY A 625 11.43 13.38 -12.53
N ASP A 626 10.97 12.14 -12.40
CA ASP A 626 9.57 11.82 -12.68
C ASP A 626 8.59 12.52 -11.73
N THR A 627 7.86 13.50 -12.26
CA THR A 627 6.80 14.26 -11.56
C THR A 627 5.39 13.80 -11.97
N SER A 628 5.29 12.80 -12.84
CA SER A 628 4.03 12.32 -13.41
C SER A 628 3.03 11.79 -12.37
N THR A 629 3.54 11.41 -11.19
CA THR A 629 2.75 10.88 -10.08
C THR A 629 2.28 11.93 -9.07
N LEU A 630 2.64 13.21 -9.27
CA LEU A 630 2.23 14.31 -8.39
C LEU A 630 0.70 14.48 -8.39
N ALA A 631 0.16 14.66 -7.20
CA ALA A 631 -1.26 14.97 -7.01
C ALA A 631 -1.59 16.39 -7.50
N ASP A 632 -0.71 17.35 -7.16
CA ASP A 632 -0.81 18.75 -7.56
C ASP A 632 0.58 19.28 -7.95
N PRO A 633 0.86 19.44 -9.23
CA PRO A 633 2.12 20.01 -9.70
C PRO A 633 2.33 21.48 -9.29
N ALA A 634 1.27 22.26 -8.99
CA ALA A 634 1.39 23.67 -8.63
C ALA A 634 2.13 23.87 -7.29
N VAL A 635 2.01 22.90 -6.38
CA VAL A 635 2.73 22.89 -5.10
C VAL A 635 4.24 22.97 -5.29
N VAL A 636 4.79 22.34 -6.31
CA VAL A 636 6.23 22.33 -6.57
C VAL A 636 6.73 23.73 -6.97
N ASN A 637 5.97 24.44 -7.79
CA ASN A 637 6.32 25.81 -8.19
C ASN A 637 6.33 26.75 -6.99
N ASP A 638 5.32 26.64 -6.12
CA ASP A 638 5.26 27.45 -4.88
C ASP A 638 6.48 27.16 -3.98
N LEU A 639 6.86 25.89 -3.81
CA LEU A 639 8.03 25.52 -3.01
C LEU A 639 9.34 26.06 -3.60
N ILE A 640 9.50 26.09 -4.92
CA ILE A 640 10.67 26.63 -5.59
C ILE A 640 10.70 28.17 -5.42
N GLU A 641 9.57 28.84 -5.58
CA GLU A 641 9.47 30.30 -5.46
C GLU A 641 9.74 30.78 -4.03
N ASN A 642 9.30 30.04 -3.02
CA ASN A 642 9.37 30.42 -1.60
C ASN A 642 10.54 29.77 -0.83
N ARG A 643 11.50 29.14 -1.54
CA ARG A 643 12.63 28.46 -0.90
C ARG A 643 13.49 29.38 -0.04
N GLN A 644 13.98 28.88 1.09
CA GLN A 644 14.69 29.64 2.10
C GLN A 644 16.22 29.64 1.91
N ASN A 645 16.74 28.86 0.99
CA ASN A 645 18.16 28.71 0.66
C ASN A 645 18.58 29.58 -0.55
N ARG A 646 17.89 30.65 -0.81
CA ARG A 646 18.29 31.62 -1.84
C ARG A 646 19.61 32.29 -1.40
N ALA A 647 20.68 32.15 -2.22
CA ALA A 647 21.94 32.81 -2.04
C ALA A 647 21.81 34.35 -2.23
#